data_06b6d8535af645a55cabd6da76a4984a
#
_entry.id   06b6d8535af645a55cabd6da76a4984a
#
_cell.length_a   1.000
_cell.length_b   1.000
_cell.length_c   1.000
_cell.angle_alpha   90.00
_cell.angle_beta   90.00
_cell.angle_gamma   90.00
#
_symmetry.space_group_name_H-M   'P 1'
#
loop_
_entity.id
_entity.type
_entity.pdbx_description
1 polymer ?
#
loop_
_entity_poly.entity_id
_entity_poly.type
_entity_poly.pdbx_seq_one_letter_code
_entity_poly.pdbx_strand_id
1 'polypeptide(L)'
;MRKVKGLTNEQVQNEMKLGHMNISPKPLVKSYRQIVIEHVFNLFNAYNFVIAVALIMVQAWSSLFFVVIVTSNTVIRIYQEIRSRNMVAKLNLIISPKTKVLRDDQIQEIDNEEIVLSDVIYLETGNQISADSIVLDTAVEVDESLLTGEVDPVLKRVGDHLLSGSFIVSGACHAEVEHVGIDNYATKIANEARNRKPVISELVTFFNKVTKFTSFLVLPLSILMLYQALIVRDESMTMAIVNTSTALLGMLPKGLVLLTSVSMAASIVRLGKKEVLVQEMFSIETLSHADVLCLDKTGTLTQGKMEVQDLILFDHKLPYDINDVMSSFVSGSLDNNATFQTLSKYFQGNTKYDTKDRVSFSSARKWSASFLENVGTIIVGAPEFIIPDLVMPQSVEVAKQKGARVLLVAHHPDFETFQDDLKNAIPMAAIVILDPLRADAKETIDFFRENDVLIKVISGDNPVTVSALAAQAGVENSSHYLDATTLQTDEDIENAIMNYNVIGRATPHQKHKMILALQSHKLKVAMTGDGVNDVLALKDADVSIAMGSGSDAAKQISQFVVINVELSTMVDVVKEGRLDTNNVERSASMYYLKTIYTILIAIAMVLLNMPYPFIPFQMTLLDNFVEGFPSFMILFEKNISKQKESIARHTLRYSVPNAMAVVLSVICMSIFSDQLGLNLNELFTILYFSTAMIAIHLIYRIYSPVNWYRGFVLIIDVIGFIIATRLFWDWLQLAPMTWGLFQYISIIVIGGIILSTIISYFINRYLDKDIAER
;
A
#
# COMPACT_ATOMS: atom_id res chain seq x y z
N MET A 1 -22.93 29.29 -31.02
CA MET A 1 -22.08 28.11 -30.78
C MET A 1 -22.05 27.27 -32.05
N ARG A 2 -20.87 26.93 -32.58
CA ARG A 2 -20.78 25.92 -33.65
C ARG A 2 -21.24 24.58 -33.03
N LYS A 3 -22.20 23.92 -33.72
CA LYS A 3 -22.67 22.60 -33.30
C LYS A 3 -21.50 21.61 -33.46
N VAL A 4 -20.93 21.17 -32.36
CA VAL A 4 -19.84 20.17 -32.34
C VAL A 4 -20.43 18.87 -32.94
N LYS A 5 -19.76 18.26 -33.93
CA LYS A 5 -20.16 16.99 -34.53
C LYS A 5 -19.13 15.92 -34.16
N GLY A 6 -19.59 14.76 -33.68
CA GLY A 6 -18.76 13.59 -33.47
C GLY A 6 -18.57 12.76 -34.77
N LEU A 7 -17.70 11.76 -34.68
CA LEU A 7 -17.48 10.77 -35.73
C LEU A 7 -18.71 9.87 -35.90
N THR A 8 -18.93 9.41 -37.13
CA THR A 8 -19.91 8.33 -37.40
C THR A 8 -19.30 6.96 -37.08
N ASN A 9 -20.14 5.97 -36.79
CA ASN A 9 -19.68 4.60 -36.51
C ASN A 9 -18.83 4.02 -37.65
N GLU A 10 -19.11 4.40 -38.91
CA GLU A 10 -18.32 3.98 -40.08
C GLU A 10 -16.90 4.57 -40.03
N GLN A 11 -16.79 5.86 -39.70
CA GLN A 11 -15.50 6.53 -39.53
C GLN A 11 -14.69 5.93 -38.40
N VAL A 12 -15.33 5.65 -37.25
CA VAL A 12 -14.69 5.00 -36.09
C VAL A 12 -14.14 3.62 -36.49
N GLN A 13 -14.92 2.79 -37.19
CA GLN A 13 -14.44 1.49 -37.65
C GLN A 13 -13.26 1.59 -38.64
N ASN A 14 -13.23 2.62 -39.43
CA ASN A 14 -12.11 2.87 -40.34
C ASN A 14 -10.83 3.22 -39.57
N GLU A 15 -10.92 4.13 -38.60
CA GLU A 15 -9.77 4.49 -37.73
C GLU A 15 -9.26 3.28 -36.92
N MET A 16 -10.17 2.44 -36.42
CA MET A 16 -9.79 1.18 -35.75
C MET A 16 -9.03 0.22 -36.66
N LYS A 17 -9.47 0.10 -37.96
CA LYS A 17 -8.77 -0.73 -38.96
C LYS A 17 -7.38 -0.20 -39.31
N LEU A 18 -7.20 1.11 -39.28
CA LEU A 18 -5.91 1.77 -39.51
C LEU A 18 -4.97 1.65 -38.28
N GLY A 19 -5.48 1.15 -37.16
CA GLY A 19 -4.71 1.01 -35.91
C GLY A 19 -4.59 2.31 -35.10
N HIS A 20 -5.35 3.35 -35.43
CA HIS A 20 -5.37 4.63 -34.71
C HIS A 20 -6.25 4.58 -33.46
N MET A 21 -5.93 3.65 -32.57
CA MET A 21 -6.64 3.44 -31.32
C MET A 21 -5.78 3.88 -30.11
N ASN A 22 -6.42 4.34 -29.07
CA ASN A 22 -5.76 4.78 -27.83
C ASN A 22 -5.30 3.59 -26.96
N ILE A 23 -4.62 2.64 -27.58
CA ILE A 23 -4.08 1.46 -26.87
C ILE A 23 -2.83 1.89 -26.12
N SER A 24 -2.96 2.03 -24.80
CA SER A 24 -1.82 2.27 -23.93
C SER A 24 -0.88 1.06 -23.91
N PRO A 25 0.46 1.28 -23.87
CA PRO A 25 1.38 0.19 -23.64
C PRO A 25 0.99 -0.47 -22.31
N LYS A 26 0.68 -1.78 -22.38
CA LYS A 26 0.22 -2.56 -21.22
C LYS A 26 1.11 -2.28 -20.00
N PRO A 27 0.53 -2.05 -18.83
CA PRO A 27 1.30 -1.89 -17.62
C PRO A 27 2.30 -3.03 -17.51
N LEU A 28 3.51 -2.75 -17.00
CA LEU A 28 4.60 -3.71 -16.86
C LEU A 28 4.27 -4.82 -15.84
N VAL A 29 3.17 -5.51 -16.09
CA VAL A 29 2.89 -6.77 -15.39
C VAL A 29 3.85 -7.78 -15.98
N LYS A 30 4.72 -8.36 -15.14
CA LYS A 30 5.68 -9.40 -15.57
C LYS A 30 5.00 -10.40 -16.50
N SER A 31 5.61 -10.68 -17.64
CA SER A 31 5.09 -11.71 -18.54
C SER A 31 5.19 -13.10 -17.87
N TYR A 32 4.35 -14.04 -18.26
CA TYR A 32 4.45 -15.44 -17.76
C TYR A 32 5.86 -16.01 -17.95
N ARG A 33 6.50 -15.67 -19.07
CA ARG A 33 7.88 -16.10 -19.37
C ARG A 33 8.88 -15.49 -18.40
N GLN A 34 8.75 -14.21 -18.06
CA GLN A 34 9.61 -13.55 -17.06
C GLN A 34 9.45 -14.18 -15.68
N ILE A 35 8.20 -14.45 -15.24
CA ILE A 35 7.94 -15.11 -13.95
C ILE A 35 8.63 -16.47 -13.90
N VAL A 36 8.48 -17.29 -14.94
CA VAL A 36 9.13 -18.61 -15.00
C VAL A 36 10.65 -18.48 -14.97
N ILE A 37 11.23 -17.57 -15.78
CA ILE A 37 12.68 -17.36 -15.85
C ILE A 37 13.24 -16.91 -14.50
N GLU A 38 12.63 -15.93 -13.85
CA GLU A 38 13.09 -15.42 -12.54
C GLU A 38 13.03 -16.48 -11.44
N HIS A 39 11.98 -17.34 -11.44
CA HIS A 39 11.87 -18.38 -10.43
C HIS A 39 12.71 -19.62 -10.71
N VAL A 40 12.98 -19.93 -11.95
CA VAL A 40 13.85 -21.08 -12.33
C VAL A 40 15.32 -20.67 -12.28
N PHE A 41 15.69 -19.55 -12.89
CA PHE A 41 17.08 -19.09 -13.02
C PHE A 41 17.45 -18.05 -11.97
N ASN A 42 17.45 -18.44 -10.71
CA ASN A 42 17.94 -17.61 -9.60
C ASN A 42 19.18 -18.26 -8.95
N LEU A 43 19.92 -17.47 -8.19
CA LEU A 43 21.16 -17.91 -7.54
C LEU A 43 20.93 -19.14 -6.62
N PHE A 44 19.78 -19.17 -5.93
CA PHE A 44 19.40 -20.27 -5.06
C PHE A 44 19.24 -21.59 -5.84
N ASN A 45 18.50 -21.58 -6.95
CA ASN A 45 18.32 -22.77 -7.79
C ASN A 45 19.61 -23.16 -8.49
N ALA A 46 20.48 -22.20 -8.84
CA ALA A 46 21.81 -22.48 -9.37
C ALA A 46 22.66 -23.27 -8.36
N TYR A 47 22.68 -22.86 -7.09
CA TYR A 47 23.38 -23.64 -6.04
C TYR A 47 22.78 -25.05 -5.88
N ASN A 48 21.45 -25.16 -5.80
CA ASN A 48 20.80 -26.48 -5.69
C ASN A 48 21.07 -27.38 -6.91
N PHE A 49 21.17 -26.79 -8.11
CA PHE A 49 21.51 -27.54 -9.32
C PHE A 49 22.96 -28.06 -9.25
N VAL A 50 23.90 -27.22 -8.85
CA VAL A 50 25.30 -27.63 -8.68
C VAL A 50 25.42 -28.74 -7.64
N ILE A 51 24.75 -28.61 -6.51
CA ILE A 51 24.73 -29.66 -5.47
C ILE A 51 24.12 -30.96 -6.02
N ALA A 52 22.98 -30.88 -6.74
CA ALA A 52 22.37 -32.07 -7.33
C ALA A 52 23.29 -32.78 -8.30
N VAL A 53 23.97 -32.05 -9.20
CA VAL A 53 24.95 -32.60 -10.12
C VAL A 53 26.12 -33.26 -9.38
N ALA A 54 26.66 -32.60 -8.35
CA ALA A 54 27.74 -33.15 -7.53
C ALA A 54 27.34 -34.46 -6.83
N LEU A 55 26.11 -34.51 -6.25
CA LEU A 55 25.59 -35.72 -5.62
C LEU A 55 25.31 -36.86 -6.62
N ILE A 56 24.85 -36.53 -7.83
CA ILE A 56 24.70 -37.52 -8.91
C ILE A 56 26.05 -38.11 -9.31
N MET A 57 27.07 -37.28 -9.47
CA MET A 57 28.42 -37.72 -9.85
C MET A 57 29.02 -38.72 -8.85
N VAL A 58 28.71 -38.56 -7.56
CA VAL A 58 29.15 -39.47 -6.49
C VAL A 58 28.14 -40.58 -6.18
N GLN A 59 27.08 -40.73 -6.96
CA GLN A 59 26.01 -41.74 -6.84
C GLN A 59 25.29 -41.72 -5.49
N ALA A 60 25.18 -40.54 -4.85
CA ALA A 60 24.47 -40.36 -3.56
C ALA A 60 22.98 -40.15 -3.76
N TRP A 61 22.28 -41.13 -4.33
CA TRP A 61 20.88 -41.06 -4.75
C TRP A 61 19.90 -40.72 -3.62
N SER A 62 20.11 -41.26 -2.42
CA SER A 62 19.27 -40.96 -1.25
C SER A 62 19.31 -39.49 -0.85
N SER A 63 20.42 -38.81 -1.12
CA SER A 63 20.61 -37.40 -0.82
C SER A 63 19.93 -36.46 -1.82
N LEU A 64 19.40 -36.95 -2.94
CA LEU A 64 18.71 -36.14 -3.97
C LEU A 64 17.24 -35.83 -3.64
N PHE A 65 16.69 -36.33 -2.54
CA PHE A 65 15.29 -36.10 -2.18
C PHE A 65 14.95 -34.61 -2.06
N PHE A 66 15.90 -33.77 -1.66
CA PHE A 66 15.72 -32.32 -1.60
C PHE A 66 15.36 -31.71 -2.97
N VAL A 67 15.77 -32.32 -4.10
CA VAL A 67 15.45 -31.84 -5.45
C VAL A 67 13.94 -31.83 -5.69
N VAL A 68 13.22 -32.84 -5.17
CA VAL A 68 11.76 -32.93 -5.25
C VAL A 68 11.14 -31.74 -4.52
N ILE A 69 11.63 -31.41 -3.33
CA ILE A 69 11.14 -30.29 -2.53
C ILE A 69 11.45 -28.95 -3.20
N VAL A 70 12.68 -28.75 -3.68
CA VAL A 70 13.07 -27.52 -4.37
C VAL A 70 12.26 -27.31 -5.65
N THR A 71 12.05 -28.37 -6.43
CA THR A 71 11.23 -28.33 -7.65
C THR A 71 9.76 -28.01 -7.31
N SER A 72 9.19 -28.72 -6.32
CA SER A 72 7.82 -28.44 -5.86
C SER A 72 7.66 -27.01 -5.38
N ASN A 73 8.58 -26.49 -4.57
CA ASN A 73 8.58 -25.11 -4.11
C ASN A 73 8.66 -24.11 -5.28
N THR A 74 9.49 -24.40 -6.29
CA THR A 74 9.62 -23.56 -7.48
C THR A 74 8.32 -23.53 -8.29
N VAL A 75 7.69 -24.69 -8.49
CA VAL A 75 6.38 -24.79 -9.17
C VAL A 75 5.29 -24.05 -8.41
N ILE A 76 5.23 -24.22 -7.09
CA ILE A 76 4.28 -23.50 -6.23
C ILE A 76 4.47 -21.99 -6.33
N ARG A 77 5.71 -21.49 -6.30
CA ARG A 77 6.01 -20.06 -6.46
C ARG A 77 5.54 -19.51 -7.80
N ILE A 78 5.85 -20.21 -8.89
CA ILE A 78 5.40 -19.83 -10.24
C ILE A 78 3.88 -19.77 -10.29
N TYR A 79 3.18 -20.80 -9.81
CA TYR A 79 1.72 -20.84 -9.78
C TYR A 79 1.12 -19.69 -8.98
N GLN A 80 1.66 -19.40 -7.79
CA GLN A 80 1.18 -18.34 -6.91
C GLN A 80 1.40 -16.95 -7.49
N GLU A 81 2.59 -16.68 -8.08
CA GLU A 81 2.86 -15.39 -8.72
C GLU A 81 1.97 -15.18 -9.96
N ILE A 82 1.74 -16.24 -10.74
CA ILE A 82 0.78 -16.20 -11.85
C ILE A 82 -0.65 -15.92 -11.34
N ARG A 83 -1.06 -16.56 -10.25
CA ARG A 83 -2.38 -16.35 -9.66
C ARG A 83 -2.53 -14.94 -9.12
N SER A 84 -1.54 -14.41 -8.38
CA SER A 84 -1.50 -13.04 -7.87
C SER A 84 -1.56 -12.02 -9.01
N ARG A 85 -0.71 -12.20 -10.03
CA ARG A 85 -0.72 -11.38 -11.25
C ARG A 85 -2.10 -11.33 -11.91
N ASN A 86 -2.75 -12.50 -12.06
CA ASN A 86 -4.06 -12.57 -12.71
C ASN A 86 -5.17 -11.93 -11.85
N MET A 87 -5.06 -11.98 -10.52
CA MET A 87 -5.98 -11.26 -9.63
C MET A 87 -5.80 -9.75 -9.75
N VAL A 88 -4.58 -9.24 -9.69
CA VAL A 88 -4.29 -7.81 -9.87
C VAL A 88 -4.76 -7.33 -11.26
N ALA A 89 -4.52 -8.13 -12.31
CA ALA A 89 -5.01 -7.80 -13.66
C ALA A 89 -6.54 -7.73 -13.75
N LYS A 90 -7.26 -8.64 -13.07
CA LYS A 90 -8.74 -8.59 -13.03
C LYS A 90 -9.26 -7.38 -12.25
N LEU A 91 -8.59 -7.00 -11.18
CA LEU A 91 -8.97 -5.85 -10.37
C LEU A 91 -8.74 -4.54 -11.14
N ASN A 92 -7.64 -4.43 -11.89
CA ASN A 92 -7.36 -3.27 -12.74
C ASN A 92 -8.42 -3.07 -13.85
N LEU A 93 -9.04 -4.15 -14.34
CA LEU A 93 -10.14 -4.06 -15.30
C LEU A 93 -11.42 -3.41 -14.70
N ILE A 94 -11.60 -3.47 -13.39
CA ILE A 94 -12.75 -2.86 -12.71
C ILE A 94 -12.59 -1.34 -12.60
N ILE A 95 -11.35 -0.84 -12.64
CA ILE A 95 -11.00 0.59 -12.51
C ILE A 95 -10.66 1.22 -13.86
N SER A 96 -10.73 0.48 -14.96
CA SER A 96 -10.45 1.07 -16.29
C SER A 96 -11.31 2.32 -16.47
N PRO A 97 -10.70 3.51 -16.58
CA PRO A 97 -11.47 4.74 -16.74
C PRO A 97 -12.22 4.68 -18.06
N LYS A 98 -13.47 5.11 -18.02
CA LYS A 98 -14.30 5.25 -19.19
C LYS A 98 -14.33 6.71 -19.60
N THR A 99 -14.42 6.94 -20.90
CA THR A 99 -14.51 8.29 -21.48
C THR A 99 -15.83 8.46 -22.21
N LYS A 100 -16.47 9.60 -21.98
CA LYS A 100 -17.66 10.01 -22.71
C LYS A 100 -17.22 10.55 -24.08
N VAL A 101 -17.71 9.96 -25.15
CA VAL A 101 -17.45 10.39 -26.53
C VAL A 101 -18.73 10.76 -27.24
N LEU A 102 -18.66 11.74 -28.13
CA LEU A 102 -19.75 12.13 -29.01
C LEU A 102 -19.60 11.38 -30.34
N ARG A 103 -20.47 10.39 -30.61
CA ARG A 103 -20.52 9.63 -31.88
C ARG A 103 -21.94 9.58 -32.38
N ASP A 104 -22.16 9.71 -33.65
CA ASP A 104 -23.49 9.77 -34.30
C ASP A 104 -24.45 10.77 -33.58
N ASP A 105 -23.93 11.96 -33.20
CA ASP A 105 -24.64 13.00 -32.44
C ASP A 105 -25.20 12.54 -31.07
N GLN A 106 -24.67 11.43 -30.51
CA GLN A 106 -25.01 10.92 -29.19
C GLN A 106 -23.78 10.77 -28.33
N ILE A 107 -23.90 11.12 -27.01
CA ILE A 107 -22.84 10.87 -26.03
C ILE A 107 -22.92 9.41 -25.62
N GLN A 108 -21.80 8.69 -25.78
CA GLN A 108 -21.61 7.29 -25.41
C GLN A 108 -20.45 7.18 -24.46
N GLU A 109 -20.55 6.26 -23.50
CA GLU A 109 -19.47 5.95 -22.58
C GLU A 109 -18.71 4.71 -23.07
N ILE A 110 -17.42 4.86 -23.41
CA ILE A 110 -16.57 3.81 -23.95
C ILE A 110 -15.32 3.61 -23.08
N ASP A 111 -14.68 2.47 -23.21
CA ASP A 111 -13.38 2.23 -22.58
C ASP A 111 -12.30 3.09 -23.25
N ASN A 112 -11.33 3.59 -22.47
CA ASN A 112 -10.27 4.48 -22.99
C ASN A 112 -9.48 3.87 -24.17
N GLU A 113 -9.36 2.54 -24.23
CA GLU A 113 -8.68 1.85 -25.31
C GLU A 113 -9.48 1.87 -26.64
N GLU A 114 -10.78 2.18 -26.59
CA GLU A 114 -11.68 2.27 -27.75
C GLU A 114 -11.74 3.67 -28.37
N ILE A 115 -11.07 4.67 -27.77
CA ILE A 115 -10.93 6.02 -28.32
C ILE A 115 -10.09 5.93 -29.60
N VAL A 116 -10.54 6.61 -30.66
CA VAL A 116 -9.83 6.70 -31.94
C VAL A 116 -9.39 8.12 -32.23
N LEU A 117 -8.49 8.27 -33.20
CA LEU A 117 -8.05 9.58 -33.69
C LEU A 117 -9.24 10.40 -34.20
N SER A 118 -9.27 11.70 -33.89
CA SER A 118 -10.36 12.64 -34.21
C SER A 118 -11.71 12.34 -33.55
N ASP A 119 -11.77 11.44 -32.55
CA ASP A 119 -12.94 11.34 -31.68
C ASP A 119 -13.19 12.65 -30.94
N VAL A 120 -14.45 12.97 -30.69
CA VAL A 120 -14.81 14.11 -29.84
C VAL A 120 -15.15 13.58 -28.45
N ILE A 121 -14.29 13.87 -27.49
CA ILE A 121 -14.46 13.49 -26.09
C ILE A 121 -15.15 14.61 -25.32
N TYR A 122 -16.01 14.25 -24.35
CA TYR A 122 -16.61 15.18 -23.41
C TYR A 122 -15.93 15.05 -22.06
N LEU A 123 -15.31 16.13 -21.62
CA LEU A 123 -14.53 16.21 -20.39
C LEU A 123 -15.22 17.15 -19.41
N GLU A 124 -15.29 16.73 -18.14
CA GLU A 124 -15.86 17.51 -17.04
C GLU A 124 -14.95 17.45 -15.80
N THR A 125 -15.20 18.33 -14.86
CA THR A 125 -14.44 18.41 -13.59
C THR A 125 -14.26 17.02 -12.94
N GLY A 126 -13.02 16.67 -12.63
CA GLY A 126 -12.63 15.38 -12.04
C GLY A 126 -12.23 14.31 -13.06
N ASN A 127 -12.50 14.51 -14.37
CA ASN A 127 -12.06 13.58 -15.39
C ASN A 127 -10.57 13.71 -15.69
N GLN A 128 -9.95 12.56 -15.95
CA GLN A 128 -8.63 12.52 -16.57
C GLN A 128 -8.76 12.69 -18.08
N ILE A 129 -7.85 13.45 -18.67
CA ILE A 129 -7.72 13.59 -20.12
C ILE A 129 -7.09 12.30 -20.65
N SER A 130 -7.89 11.51 -21.37
CA SER A 130 -7.52 10.14 -21.79
C SER A 130 -6.61 10.10 -23.02
N ALA A 131 -6.61 11.13 -23.82
CA ALA A 131 -5.83 11.27 -25.03
C ALA A 131 -5.52 12.75 -25.30
N ASP A 132 -4.37 13.06 -25.93
CA ASP A 132 -4.04 14.44 -26.30
C ASP A 132 -5.13 14.99 -27.23
N SER A 133 -5.67 16.15 -26.90
CA SER A 133 -6.88 16.68 -27.51
C SER A 133 -6.83 18.20 -27.64
N ILE A 134 -7.71 18.79 -28.48
CA ILE A 134 -7.86 20.23 -28.66
C ILE A 134 -9.25 20.66 -28.17
N VAL A 135 -9.32 21.72 -27.36
CA VAL A 135 -10.58 22.27 -26.84
C VAL A 135 -11.41 22.85 -27.99
N LEU A 136 -12.69 22.46 -28.12
CA LEU A 136 -13.58 22.86 -29.20
C LEU A 136 -14.56 23.98 -28.84
N ASP A 137 -15.06 24.05 -27.61
CA ASP A 137 -16.21 24.92 -27.30
C ASP A 137 -16.05 25.79 -26.05
N THR A 138 -15.63 25.27 -24.91
CA THR A 138 -15.64 26.01 -23.65
C THR A 138 -14.28 25.92 -22.95
N ALA A 139 -13.84 27.02 -22.36
CA ALA A 139 -12.59 27.06 -21.59
C ALA A 139 -12.72 26.22 -20.31
N VAL A 140 -11.63 25.53 -19.94
CA VAL A 140 -11.51 24.69 -18.75
C VAL A 140 -10.19 24.95 -18.02
N GLU A 141 -10.17 24.76 -16.70
CA GLU A 141 -8.93 24.77 -15.93
C GLU A 141 -8.42 23.33 -15.80
N VAL A 142 -7.12 23.13 -16.11
CA VAL A 142 -6.48 21.82 -16.18
C VAL A 142 -5.30 21.78 -15.23
N ASP A 143 -5.20 20.73 -14.43
CA ASP A 143 -4.03 20.41 -13.64
C ASP A 143 -3.06 19.54 -14.47
N GLU A 144 -1.95 20.13 -14.86
CA GLU A 144 -0.86 19.49 -15.61
C GLU A 144 0.32 19.11 -14.70
N SER A 145 0.20 19.25 -13.38
CA SER A 145 1.29 19.10 -12.41
C SER A 145 1.97 17.72 -12.45
N LEU A 146 1.23 16.66 -12.75
CA LEU A 146 1.79 15.32 -12.88
C LEU A 146 2.72 15.16 -14.09
N LEU A 147 2.59 16.03 -15.09
CA LEU A 147 3.35 15.99 -16.34
C LEU A 147 4.46 17.04 -16.37
N THR A 148 4.14 18.26 -15.97
CA THR A 148 5.02 19.43 -16.07
C THR A 148 5.76 19.73 -14.77
N GLY A 149 5.21 19.29 -13.63
CA GLY A 149 5.67 19.67 -12.28
C GLY A 149 5.18 21.05 -11.83
N GLU A 150 4.47 21.80 -12.68
CA GLU A 150 3.88 23.09 -12.33
C GLU A 150 2.53 22.86 -11.64
N VAL A 151 2.34 23.49 -10.48
CA VAL A 151 1.25 23.17 -9.55
C VAL A 151 -0.01 23.99 -9.79
N ASP A 152 0.10 25.15 -10.44
CA ASP A 152 -1.03 26.02 -10.69
C ASP A 152 -1.86 25.51 -11.86
N PRO A 153 -3.20 25.39 -11.72
CA PRO A 153 -4.05 25.01 -12.83
C PRO A 153 -3.95 25.96 -14.01
N VAL A 154 -3.83 25.42 -15.20
CA VAL A 154 -3.69 26.18 -16.45
C VAL A 154 -5.06 26.37 -17.10
N LEU A 155 -5.43 27.61 -17.39
CA LEU A 155 -6.66 27.90 -18.14
C LEU A 155 -6.45 27.58 -19.64
N LYS A 156 -7.15 26.60 -20.14
CA LYS A 156 -7.18 26.20 -21.56
C LYS A 156 -8.42 26.77 -22.24
N ARG A 157 -8.22 27.50 -23.33
CA ARG A 157 -9.27 28.13 -24.12
C ARG A 157 -9.53 27.32 -25.40
N VAL A 158 -10.57 27.68 -26.13
CA VAL A 158 -10.88 27.06 -27.42
C VAL A 158 -9.67 27.14 -28.36
N GLY A 159 -9.25 26.00 -28.86
CA GLY A 159 -8.05 25.85 -29.70
C GLY A 159 -6.77 25.48 -28.94
N ASP A 160 -6.77 25.49 -27.62
CA ASP A 160 -5.61 25.08 -26.81
C ASP A 160 -5.53 23.56 -26.71
N HIS A 161 -4.30 23.06 -26.57
CA HIS A 161 -4.03 21.63 -26.40
C HIS A 161 -4.24 21.18 -24.95
N LEU A 162 -4.93 20.05 -24.81
CA LEU A 162 -5.10 19.29 -23.59
C LEU A 162 -4.15 18.08 -23.61
N LEU A 163 -3.31 17.96 -22.62
CA LEU A 163 -2.33 16.87 -22.54
C LEU A 163 -2.94 15.64 -21.86
N SER A 164 -2.83 14.48 -22.47
CA SER A 164 -3.22 13.20 -21.86
C SER A 164 -2.53 13.00 -20.52
N GLY A 165 -3.24 12.44 -19.53
CA GLY A 165 -2.72 12.27 -18.18
C GLY A 165 -2.95 13.44 -17.24
N SER A 166 -3.28 14.64 -17.74
CA SER A 166 -3.73 15.80 -16.95
C SER A 166 -5.18 15.63 -16.49
N PHE A 167 -5.65 16.52 -15.62
CA PHE A 167 -7.01 16.42 -15.04
C PHE A 167 -7.77 17.74 -15.18
N ILE A 168 -9.08 17.63 -15.46
CA ILE A 168 -9.96 18.80 -15.44
C ILE A 168 -10.26 19.18 -13.99
N VAL A 169 -9.82 20.37 -13.57
CA VAL A 169 -10.03 20.91 -12.21
C VAL A 169 -11.35 21.67 -12.17
N SER A 170 -11.67 22.41 -13.23
CA SER A 170 -12.87 23.25 -13.28
C SER A 170 -13.40 23.39 -14.72
N GLY A 171 -14.72 23.37 -14.86
CA GLY A 171 -15.42 23.51 -16.13
C GLY A 171 -15.74 22.19 -16.81
N ALA A 172 -16.30 22.29 -18.04
CA ALA A 172 -16.55 21.17 -18.93
C ALA A 172 -16.39 21.62 -20.38
N CYS A 173 -15.85 20.74 -21.23
CA CYS A 173 -15.65 21.04 -22.64
C CYS A 173 -15.80 19.81 -23.52
N HIS A 174 -16.04 20.04 -24.82
CA HIS A 174 -15.79 19.06 -25.86
C HIS A 174 -14.37 19.26 -26.39
N ALA A 175 -13.64 18.17 -26.59
CA ALA A 175 -12.29 18.21 -27.14
C ALA A 175 -12.11 17.15 -28.23
N GLU A 176 -11.43 17.51 -29.33
CA GLU A 176 -11.11 16.60 -30.44
C GLU A 176 -9.76 15.92 -30.17
N VAL A 177 -9.73 14.60 -30.26
CA VAL A 177 -8.52 13.79 -30.05
C VAL A 177 -7.52 13.98 -31.19
N GLU A 178 -6.32 14.44 -30.86
CA GLU A 178 -5.23 14.73 -31.79
C GLU A 178 -4.18 13.60 -31.82
N HIS A 179 -3.91 12.95 -30.68
CA HIS A 179 -2.99 11.82 -30.60
C HIS A 179 -3.61 10.67 -29.81
N VAL A 180 -3.21 9.44 -30.14
CA VAL A 180 -3.69 8.23 -29.46
C VAL A 180 -2.54 7.26 -29.15
N GLY A 181 -2.69 6.45 -28.12
CA GLY A 181 -1.78 5.37 -27.76
C GLY A 181 -0.36 5.83 -27.42
N ILE A 182 0.62 5.37 -28.19
CA ILE A 182 2.05 5.67 -27.95
C ILE A 182 2.43 7.12 -28.28
N ASP A 183 1.62 7.80 -29.04
CA ASP A 183 1.87 9.20 -29.46
C ASP A 183 1.36 10.21 -28.43
N ASN A 184 0.57 9.78 -27.45
CA ASN A 184 0.14 10.61 -26.33
C ASN A 184 1.32 11.13 -25.50
N TYR A 185 1.22 12.36 -25.03
CA TYR A 185 2.21 13.04 -24.22
C TYR A 185 2.52 12.26 -22.92
N ALA A 186 1.47 11.82 -22.19
CA ALA A 186 1.65 11.01 -20.99
C ALA A 186 2.39 9.69 -21.27
N THR A 187 2.12 9.05 -22.40
CA THR A 187 2.78 7.80 -22.78
C THR A 187 4.25 8.02 -23.11
N LYS A 188 4.58 9.12 -23.79
CA LYS A 188 5.98 9.51 -24.08
C LYS A 188 6.75 9.76 -22.78
N ILE A 189 6.21 10.57 -21.86
CA ILE A 189 6.83 10.84 -20.56
C ILE A 189 6.92 9.55 -19.71
N ALA A 190 5.87 8.74 -19.67
CA ALA A 190 5.90 7.48 -18.92
C ALA A 190 6.96 6.50 -19.45
N ASN A 191 7.23 6.50 -20.73
CA ASN A 191 8.32 5.73 -21.32
C ASN A 191 9.70 6.29 -20.98
N GLU A 192 9.85 7.61 -20.84
CA GLU A 192 11.08 8.27 -20.40
C GLU A 192 11.27 8.18 -18.87
N ALA A 193 10.16 8.33 -18.13
CA ALA A 193 10.15 8.32 -16.66
C ALA A 193 9.89 6.92 -16.05
N ARG A 194 10.39 5.86 -16.67
CA ARG A 194 10.20 4.44 -16.28
C ARG A 194 10.64 4.06 -14.84
N ASN A 195 10.87 5.04 -13.97
CA ASN A 195 11.34 4.87 -12.58
C ASN A 195 10.33 5.38 -11.55
N ARG A 196 9.11 4.81 -11.49
CA ARG A 196 8.38 4.85 -10.21
C ARG A 196 9.21 4.08 -9.19
N LYS A 197 9.52 4.71 -8.05
CA LYS A 197 10.09 3.97 -6.92
C LYS A 197 9.01 2.97 -6.47
N PRO A 198 9.22 1.66 -6.62
CA PRO A 198 8.25 0.69 -6.12
C PRO A 198 8.16 0.83 -4.59
N VAL A 199 6.98 0.62 -4.03
CA VAL A 199 6.82 0.52 -2.57
C VAL A 199 7.73 -0.60 -2.07
N ILE A 200 8.68 -0.23 -1.22
CA ILE A 200 9.71 -1.15 -0.75
C ILE A 200 9.24 -1.74 0.59
N SER A 201 8.81 -3.00 0.58
CA SER A 201 8.56 -3.75 1.80
C SER A 201 9.83 -3.82 2.67
N GLU A 202 9.71 -3.45 3.95
CA GLU A 202 10.79 -3.59 4.93
C GLU A 202 11.13 -5.07 5.17
N LEU A 203 10.10 -5.93 5.22
CA LEU A 203 10.23 -7.38 5.30
C LEU A 203 11.09 -7.93 4.17
N VAL A 204 10.71 -7.66 2.93
CA VAL A 204 11.43 -8.16 1.74
C VAL A 204 12.84 -7.59 1.67
N THR A 205 13.03 -6.32 2.03
CA THR A 205 14.37 -5.70 2.07
C THR A 205 15.26 -6.37 3.10
N PHE A 206 14.75 -6.64 4.28
CA PHE A 206 15.50 -7.35 5.32
C PHE A 206 15.87 -8.76 4.87
N PHE A 207 14.92 -9.51 4.31
CA PHE A 207 15.17 -10.87 3.80
C PHE A 207 16.21 -10.91 2.68
N ASN A 208 16.14 -9.94 1.76
CA ASN A 208 17.12 -9.84 0.68
C ASN A 208 18.54 -9.50 1.20
N LYS A 209 18.67 -8.65 2.21
CA LYS A 209 19.95 -8.34 2.86
C LYS A 209 20.55 -9.61 3.49
N VAL A 210 19.75 -10.35 4.26
CA VAL A 210 20.22 -11.60 4.89
C VAL A 210 20.57 -12.64 3.83
N THR A 211 19.74 -12.82 2.82
CA THR A 211 20.01 -13.77 1.72
C THR A 211 21.29 -13.43 0.96
N LYS A 212 21.55 -12.15 0.68
CA LYS A 212 22.81 -11.72 0.06
C LYS A 212 24.02 -12.03 0.94
N PHE A 213 23.91 -11.72 2.24
CA PHE A 213 24.99 -12.00 3.19
C PHE A 213 25.29 -13.49 3.30
N THR A 214 24.26 -14.32 3.47
CA THR A 214 24.42 -15.78 3.55
C THR A 214 24.96 -16.36 2.24
N SER A 215 24.48 -15.92 1.08
CA SER A 215 24.96 -16.36 -0.23
C SER A 215 26.45 -16.05 -0.45
N PHE A 216 26.92 -14.89 0.04
CA PHE A 216 28.34 -14.54 -0.01
C PHE A 216 29.18 -15.46 0.88
N LEU A 217 28.67 -15.85 2.06
CA LEU A 217 29.38 -16.69 3.00
C LEU A 217 29.43 -18.18 2.56
N VAL A 218 28.41 -18.63 1.87
CA VAL A 218 28.24 -20.02 1.40
C VAL A 218 29.44 -20.50 0.58
N LEU A 219 29.88 -19.69 -0.39
CA LEU A 219 30.94 -20.11 -1.33
C LEU A 219 32.29 -20.34 -0.65
N PRO A 220 32.89 -19.40 0.11
CA PRO A 220 34.16 -19.61 0.77
C PRO A 220 34.12 -20.74 1.79
N LEU A 221 33.01 -20.87 2.52
CA LEU A 221 32.86 -21.92 3.52
C LEU A 221 32.79 -23.32 2.88
N SER A 222 32.08 -23.44 1.72
CA SER A 222 32.05 -24.71 0.98
C SER A 222 33.43 -25.15 0.48
N ILE A 223 34.18 -24.21 -0.05
CA ILE A 223 35.56 -24.50 -0.54
C ILE A 223 36.44 -24.97 0.64
N LEU A 224 36.32 -24.30 1.80
CA LEU A 224 37.10 -24.66 2.97
C LEU A 224 36.68 -26.03 3.55
N MET A 225 35.38 -26.33 3.60
CA MET A 225 34.87 -27.63 4.02
C MET A 225 35.33 -28.75 3.09
N LEU A 226 35.24 -28.56 1.77
CA LEU A 226 35.74 -29.55 0.80
C LEU A 226 37.25 -29.75 0.92
N TYR A 227 38.03 -28.67 1.04
CA TYR A 227 39.47 -28.75 1.25
C TYR A 227 39.83 -29.56 2.50
N GLN A 228 39.18 -29.28 3.65
CA GLN A 228 39.44 -30.04 4.86
C GLN A 228 39.04 -31.51 4.73
N ALA A 229 37.84 -31.78 4.16
CA ALA A 229 37.39 -33.17 4.00
C ALA A 229 38.32 -34.00 3.13
N LEU A 230 38.74 -33.46 1.96
CA LEU A 230 39.54 -34.21 1.00
C LEU A 230 41.03 -34.25 1.32
N ILE A 231 41.62 -33.15 1.85
CA ILE A 231 43.07 -33.00 2.02
C ILE A 231 43.50 -33.21 3.45
N VAL A 232 42.72 -32.77 4.45
CA VAL A 232 43.15 -32.85 5.85
C VAL A 232 42.62 -34.11 6.52
N ARG A 233 41.37 -34.52 6.25
CA ARG A 233 40.77 -35.72 6.83
C ARG A 233 40.84 -36.97 5.95
N ASP A 234 41.31 -36.82 4.69
CA ASP A 234 41.40 -37.91 3.70
C ASP A 234 40.06 -38.68 3.53
N GLU A 235 38.91 -37.92 3.60
CA GLU A 235 37.59 -38.53 3.39
C GLU A 235 37.39 -38.94 1.95
N SER A 236 36.51 -39.92 1.74
CA SER A 236 36.07 -40.27 0.38
C SER A 236 35.37 -39.07 -0.29
N MET A 237 35.53 -38.96 -1.63
CA MET A 237 34.87 -37.90 -2.41
C MET A 237 33.37 -37.85 -2.17
N THR A 238 32.74 -39.03 -2.00
CA THR A 238 31.29 -39.14 -1.72
C THR A 238 30.95 -38.49 -0.37
N MET A 239 31.68 -38.80 0.70
CA MET A 239 31.44 -38.23 2.04
C MET A 239 31.69 -36.72 2.04
N ALA A 240 32.80 -36.26 1.43
CA ALA A 240 33.13 -34.84 1.35
C ALA A 240 32.03 -34.03 0.65
N ILE A 241 31.50 -34.53 -0.49
CA ILE A 241 30.44 -33.85 -1.24
C ILE A 241 29.11 -33.90 -0.46
N VAL A 242 28.75 -35.05 0.13
CA VAL A 242 27.48 -35.16 0.91
C VAL A 242 27.50 -34.24 2.11
N ASN A 243 28.56 -34.22 2.92
CA ASN A 243 28.68 -33.38 4.11
C ASN A 243 28.67 -31.89 3.75
N THR A 244 29.43 -31.48 2.74
CA THR A 244 29.45 -30.07 2.28
C THR A 244 28.09 -29.67 1.70
N SER A 245 27.47 -30.51 0.87
CA SER A 245 26.14 -30.26 0.31
C SER A 245 25.05 -30.08 1.40
N THR A 246 25.17 -30.89 2.48
CA THR A 246 24.22 -30.79 3.60
C THR A 246 24.30 -29.43 4.30
N ALA A 247 25.52 -28.98 4.60
CA ALA A 247 25.75 -27.67 5.19
C ALA A 247 25.21 -26.54 4.30
N LEU A 248 25.49 -26.60 2.99
CA LEU A 248 24.99 -25.61 2.03
C LEU A 248 23.47 -25.56 1.94
N LEU A 249 22.83 -26.73 1.89
CA LEU A 249 21.36 -26.83 1.86
C LEU A 249 20.71 -26.22 3.12
N GLY A 250 21.40 -26.29 4.26
CA GLY A 250 20.92 -25.72 5.52
C GLY A 250 21.07 -24.20 5.64
N MET A 251 22.09 -23.60 4.99
CA MET A 251 22.44 -22.19 5.15
C MET A 251 21.48 -21.21 4.47
N LEU A 252 20.70 -21.67 3.50
CA LEU A 252 19.85 -20.80 2.69
C LEU A 252 18.38 -20.81 3.20
N PRO A 253 17.79 -19.66 3.52
CA PRO A 253 16.38 -19.55 3.94
C PRO A 253 15.44 -19.74 2.76
N LYS A 254 15.04 -20.98 2.48
CA LYS A 254 14.38 -21.42 1.23
C LYS A 254 12.93 -20.99 1.05
N GLY A 255 12.19 -20.78 2.15
CA GLY A 255 10.72 -20.65 2.11
C GLY A 255 10.19 -19.25 2.39
N LEU A 256 10.99 -18.37 2.97
CA LEU A 256 10.50 -17.14 3.61
C LEU A 256 9.88 -16.13 2.64
N VAL A 257 10.52 -15.87 1.50
CA VAL A 257 9.98 -14.95 0.48
C VAL A 257 8.68 -15.50 -0.13
N LEU A 258 8.61 -16.82 -0.32
CA LEU A 258 7.38 -17.48 -0.79
C LEU A 258 6.25 -17.29 0.22
N LEU A 259 6.51 -17.56 1.50
CA LEU A 259 5.53 -17.45 2.58
C LEU A 259 4.96 -16.03 2.66
N THR A 260 5.83 -15.01 2.58
CA THR A 260 5.44 -13.60 2.56
C THR A 260 4.50 -13.29 1.39
N SER A 261 4.86 -13.72 0.18
CA SER A 261 4.03 -13.49 -1.01
C SER A 261 2.68 -14.20 -0.91
N VAL A 262 2.63 -15.41 -0.34
CA VAL A 262 1.38 -16.17 -0.12
C VAL A 262 0.48 -15.47 0.89
N SER A 263 1.05 -15.02 2.00
CA SER A 263 0.31 -14.30 3.05
C SER A 263 -0.33 -13.04 2.49
N MET A 264 0.47 -12.18 1.84
CA MET A 264 -0.01 -10.94 1.25
C MET A 264 -1.07 -11.18 0.16
N ALA A 265 -0.88 -12.19 -0.71
CA ALA A 265 -1.90 -12.54 -1.71
C ALA A 265 -3.21 -13.00 -1.07
N ALA A 266 -3.15 -13.73 0.05
CA ALA A 266 -4.35 -14.11 0.80
C ALA A 266 -5.05 -12.89 1.40
N SER A 267 -4.30 -11.91 1.91
CA SER A 267 -4.86 -10.65 2.43
C SER A 267 -5.50 -9.80 1.35
N ILE A 268 -4.91 -9.71 0.16
CA ILE A 268 -5.55 -9.05 -1.00
C ILE A 268 -6.91 -9.68 -1.30
N VAL A 269 -7.01 -11.01 -1.29
CA VAL A 269 -8.29 -11.71 -1.52
C VAL A 269 -9.31 -11.41 -0.42
N ARG A 270 -8.87 -11.37 0.85
CA ARG A 270 -9.76 -11.05 1.98
C ARG A 270 -10.24 -9.59 1.91
N LEU A 271 -9.35 -8.66 1.60
CA LEU A 271 -9.68 -7.24 1.41
C LEU A 271 -10.59 -7.02 0.20
N GLY A 272 -10.35 -7.72 -0.91
CA GLY A 272 -11.23 -7.66 -2.08
C GLY A 272 -12.67 -8.09 -1.78
N LYS A 273 -12.88 -9.06 -0.87
CA LYS A 273 -14.22 -9.43 -0.39
C LYS A 273 -14.89 -8.35 0.47
N LYS A 274 -14.12 -7.41 0.99
CA LYS A 274 -14.56 -6.23 1.74
C LYS A 274 -14.62 -4.98 0.86
N GLU A 275 -14.61 -5.17 -0.45
CA GLU A 275 -14.68 -4.09 -1.43
C GLU A 275 -13.52 -3.10 -1.34
N VAL A 276 -12.33 -3.56 -0.89
CA VAL A 276 -11.08 -2.83 -0.98
C VAL A 276 -10.26 -3.35 -2.14
N LEU A 277 -9.93 -2.46 -3.05
CA LEU A 277 -9.03 -2.74 -4.13
C LEU A 277 -7.61 -2.37 -3.72
N VAL A 278 -6.71 -3.33 -3.79
CA VAL A 278 -5.28 -3.15 -3.50
C VAL A 278 -4.51 -3.13 -4.81
N GLN A 279 -3.93 -1.99 -5.16
CA GLN A 279 -3.15 -1.83 -6.39
C GLN A 279 -1.69 -2.26 -6.24
N GLU A 280 -1.13 -2.07 -5.04
CA GLU A 280 0.24 -2.48 -4.71
C GLU A 280 0.26 -3.41 -3.49
N MET A 281 0.81 -4.61 -3.65
CA MET A 281 0.79 -5.67 -2.65
C MET A 281 1.45 -5.26 -1.32
N PHE A 282 2.58 -4.56 -1.39
CA PHE A 282 3.36 -4.20 -0.20
C PHE A 282 2.81 -3.01 0.58
N SER A 283 1.85 -2.30 0.04
CA SER A 283 1.20 -1.18 0.73
C SER A 283 0.39 -1.63 1.95
N ILE A 284 -0.07 -2.89 1.98
CA ILE A 284 -0.77 -3.48 3.14
C ILE A 284 0.16 -3.49 4.36
N GLU A 285 1.41 -3.88 4.18
CA GLU A 285 2.45 -3.85 5.23
C GLU A 285 2.70 -2.40 5.67
N THR A 286 2.91 -1.49 4.71
CA THR A 286 3.25 -0.09 5.01
C THR A 286 2.15 0.60 5.80
N LEU A 287 0.87 0.39 5.45
CA LEU A 287 -0.26 0.97 6.19
C LEU A 287 -0.35 0.47 7.64
N SER A 288 0.02 -0.79 7.88
CA SER A 288 0.02 -1.35 9.24
C SER A 288 1.02 -0.68 10.18
N HIS A 289 2.02 0.00 9.61
CA HIS A 289 3.09 0.73 10.30
C HIS A 289 2.95 2.25 10.18
N ALA A 290 1.81 2.77 9.71
CA ALA A 290 1.61 4.21 9.61
C ALA A 290 1.66 4.88 10.99
N ASP A 291 2.43 5.98 11.09
CA ASP A 291 2.54 6.81 12.29
C ASP A 291 1.53 7.96 12.26
N VAL A 292 1.20 8.43 11.06
CA VAL A 292 0.28 9.55 10.82
C VAL A 292 -0.74 9.17 9.76
N LEU A 293 -2.01 9.46 10.03
CA LEU A 293 -3.08 9.39 9.05
C LEU A 293 -3.59 10.80 8.74
N CYS A 294 -3.28 11.27 7.54
CA CYS A 294 -3.79 12.52 7.00
C CYS A 294 -5.11 12.27 6.27
N LEU A 295 -6.15 12.95 6.70
CA LEU A 295 -7.50 12.83 6.17
C LEU A 295 -7.90 14.11 5.44
N ASP A 296 -8.39 14.00 4.21
CA ASP A 296 -9.20 15.10 3.67
C ASP A 296 -10.57 15.13 4.35
N LYS A 297 -11.24 16.28 4.35
CA LYS A 297 -12.56 16.41 4.94
C LYS A 297 -13.65 15.84 4.03
N THR A 298 -13.74 16.37 2.81
CA THR A 298 -14.85 16.16 1.88
C THR A 298 -14.77 14.78 1.26
N GLY A 299 -15.88 14.03 1.22
CA GLY A 299 -15.90 12.68 0.64
C GLY A 299 -15.10 11.62 1.42
N THR A 300 -14.30 12.01 2.43
CA THR A 300 -13.51 11.13 3.30
C THR A 300 -14.10 11.06 4.70
N LEU A 301 -13.99 12.12 5.51
CA LEU A 301 -14.64 12.20 6.82
C LEU A 301 -16.16 12.38 6.70
N THR A 302 -16.57 13.12 5.67
CA THR A 302 -17.96 13.36 5.34
C THR A 302 -18.43 12.44 4.21
N GLN A 303 -19.75 12.32 4.03
CA GLN A 303 -20.33 11.45 3.00
C GLN A 303 -20.10 11.96 1.57
N GLY A 304 -19.71 13.24 1.39
CA GLY A 304 -19.68 13.90 0.09
C GLY A 304 -21.09 14.10 -0.53
N LYS A 305 -22.14 13.83 0.25
CA LYS A 305 -23.54 14.05 -0.14
C LYS A 305 -24.02 15.31 0.53
N MET A 306 -23.76 16.42 -0.13
CA MET A 306 -24.18 17.73 0.38
C MET A 306 -25.68 17.93 0.19
N GLU A 307 -26.32 18.58 1.15
CA GLU A 307 -27.74 18.97 1.10
C GLU A 307 -27.90 20.43 1.54
N VAL A 308 -28.74 21.17 0.85
CA VAL A 308 -29.12 22.52 1.29
C VAL A 308 -30.00 22.39 2.51
N GLN A 309 -29.51 22.86 3.65
CA GLN A 309 -30.24 22.82 4.92
C GLN A 309 -31.15 24.04 5.09
N ASP A 310 -30.69 25.21 4.69
CA ASP A 310 -31.41 26.46 4.89
C ASP A 310 -31.04 27.49 3.82
N LEU A 311 -31.97 28.39 3.51
CA LEU A 311 -31.83 29.52 2.61
C LEU A 311 -32.21 30.80 3.38
N ILE A 312 -31.22 31.57 3.79
CA ILE A 312 -31.40 32.75 4.64
C ILE A 312 -31.30 33.98 3.76
N LEU A 313 -32.42 34.69 3.60
CA LEU A 313 -32.49 35.92 2.81
C LEU A 313 -31.93 37.12 3.59
N PHE A 314 -31.16 37.98 2.87
CA PHE A 314 -30.77 39.29 3.40
C PHE A 314 -31.89 40.32 3.19
N ASP A 315 -31.98 41.29 4.07
CA ASP A 315 -33.02 42.30 4.05
C ASP A 315 -32.75 43.36 2.95
N HIS A 316 -32.91 42.95 1.70
CA HIS A 316 -32.74 43.81 0.52
C HIS A 316 -33.98 43.83 -0.35
N LYS A 317 -34.40 45.03 -0.78
CA LYS A 317 -35.53 45.25 -1.67
C LYS A 317 -35.14 45.01 -3.15
N LEU A 318 -34.60 43.83 -3.48
CA LEU A 318 -34.37 43.46 -4.86
C LEU A 318 -35.69 42.96 -5.47
N PRO A 319 -36.02 43.35 -6.71
CA PRO A 319 -37.30 43.02 -7.35
C PRO A 319 -37.35 41.58 -7.88
N TYR A 320 -36.37 40.75 -7.55
CA TYR A 320 -36.19 39.40 -8.08
C TYR A 320 -36.43 38.32 -7.04
N ASP A 321 -37.21 37.28 -7.40
CA ASP A 321 -37.34 36.09 -6.57
C ASP A 321 -36.04 35.27 -6.61
N ILE A 322 -35.55 34.90 -5.45
CA ILE A 322 -34.27 34.17 -5.33
C ILE A 322 -34.31 32.80 -6.01
N ASN A 323 -35.47 32.12 -6.00
CA ASN A 323 -35.61 30.82 -6.63
C ASN A 323 -35.57 30.93 -8.17
N ASP A 324 -36.21 31.96 -8.75
CA ASP A 324 -36.18 32.22 -10.20
C ASP A 324 -34.77 32.55 -10.66
N VAL A 325 -34.04 33.36 -9.87
CA VAL A 325 -32.67 33.75 -10.14
C VAL A 325 -31.74 32.56 -10.04
N MET A 326 -31.80 31.77 -8.96
CA MET A 326 -30.95 30.64 -8.74
C MET A 326 -31.24 29.47 -9.71
N SER A 327 -32.50 29.25 -10.09
CA SER A 327 -32.85 28.25 -11.10
C SER A 327 -32.26 28.63 -12.48
N SER A 328 -32.28 29.92 -12.81
CA SER A 328 -31.68 30.44 -14.05
C SER A 328 -30.14 30.35 -13.99
N PHE A 329 -29.52 30.69 -12.85
CA PHE A 329 -28.09 30.55 -12.60
C PHE A 329 -27.61 29.11 -12.77
N VAL A 330 -28.30 28.16 -12.13
CA VAL A 330 -27.96 26.73 -12.19
C VAL A 330 -28.11 26.17 -13.61
N SER A 331 -29.21 26.49 -14.27
CA SER A 331 -29.47 26.02 -15.65
C SER A 331 -28.49 26.58 -16.66
N GLY A 332 -27.93 27.78 -16.43
CA GLY A 332 -26.95 28.43 -17.30
C GLY A 332 -25.50 28.05 -17.01
N SER A 333 -25.20 27.39 -15.92
CA SER A 333 -23.82 27.04 -15.53
C SER A 333 -23.35 25.72 -16.16
N LEU A 334 -22.02 25.60 -16.34
CA LEU A 334 -21.35 24.35 -16.76
C LEU A 334 -20.61 23.68 -15.58
N ASP A 335 -20.71 24.25 -14.40
CA ASP A 335 -20.08 23.65 -13.21
C ASP A 335 -20.76 22.32 -12.87
N ASN A 336 -19.96 21.31 -12.49
CA ASN A 336 -20.45 19.97 -12.14
C ASN A 336 -19.85 19.45 -10.82
N ASN A 337 -19.31 20.34 -9.98
CA ASN A 337 -18.81 19.96 -8.68
C ASN A 337 -19.96 19.61 -7.69
N ALA A 338 -19.64 18.89 -6.60
CA ALA A 338 -20.63 18.40 -5.64
C ALA A 338 -21.50 19.52 -5.05
N THR A 339 -20.95 20.71 -4.81
CA THR A 339 -21.70 21.89 -4.34
C THR A 339 -22.72 22.34 -5.39
N PHE A 340 -22.30 22.41 -6.64
CA PHE A 340 -23.18 22.81 -7.74
C PHE A 340 -24.31 21.79 -7.99
N GLN A 341 -24.00 20.49 -7.93
CA GLN A 341 -25.00 19.42 -8.03
C GLN A 341 -26.05 19.53 -6.91
N THR A 342 -25.63 19.95 -5.71
CA THR A 342 -26.52 20.18 -4.58
C THR A 342 -27.44 21.37 -4.82
N LEU A 343 -26.90 22.48 -5.34
CA LEU A 343 -27.69 23.65 -5.75
C LEU A 343 -28.68 23.29 -6.85
N SER A 344 -28.24 22.50 -7.85
CA SER A 344 -29.08 22.04 -8.96
C SER A 344 -30.24 21.17 -8.52
N LYS A 345 -30.07 20.35 -7.50
CA LYS A 345 -31.15 19.56 -6.90
C LYS A 345 -32.14 20.39 -6.10
N TYR A 346 -31.67 21.45 -5.44
CA TYR A 346 -32.50 22.29 -4.61
C TYR A 346 -33.31 23.31 -5.44
N PHE A 347 -32.68 23.98 -6.40
CA PHE A 347 -33.29 25.00 -7.24
C PHE A 347 -33.77 24.41 -8.58
N GLN A 348 -34.83 23.61 -8.55
CA GLN A 348 -35.43 22.95 -9.72
C GLN A 348 -36.60 23.78 -10.34
N GLY A 349 -36.56 25.10 -10.22
CA GLY A 349 -37.60 26.00 -10.72
C GLY A 349 -37.54 26.21 -12.25
N ASN A 350 -38.51 26.98 -12.77
CA ASN A 350 -38.49 27.40 -14.16
C ASN A 350 -37.39 28.42 -14.40
N THR A 351 -36.62 28.24 -15.49
CA THR A 351 -35.65 29.24 -15.96
C THR A 351 -36.38 30.46 -16.50
N LYS A 352 -36.32 31.56 -15.77
CA LYS A 352 -37.02 32.79 -16.10
C LYS A 352 -36.14 33.77 -16.85
N TYR A 353 -34.81 33.69 -16.66
CA TYR A 353 -33.85 34.63 -17.18
C TYR A 353 -32.81 33.88 -18.05
N ASP A 354 -32.54 34.42 -19.26
CA ASP A 354 -31.55 33.84 -20.12
C ASP A 354 -30.11 34.22 -19.67
N THR A 355 -29.21 33.25 -19.70
CA THR A 355 -27.80 33.45 -19.39
C THR A 355 -27.04 33.94 -20.60
N LYS A 356 -26.45 35.13 -20.52
CA LYS A 356 -25.68 35.76 -21.59
C LYS A 356 -24.18 35.44 -21.51
N ASP A 357 -23.63 35.45 -20.31
CA ASP A 357 -22.22 35.14 -20.05
C ASP A 357 -22.05 34.48 -18.69
N ARG A 358 -20.92 33.79 -18.47
CA ARG A 358 -20.68 33.03 -17.25
C ARG A 358 -19.21 32.89 -16.94
N VAL A 359 -18.90 32.72 -15.66
CA VAL A 359 -17.58 32.31 -15.16
C VAL A 359 -17.75 31.09 -14.28
N SER A 360 -17.15 30.00 -14.70
CA SER A 360 -17.10 28.76 -13.94
C SER A 360 -16.36 28.94 -12.62
N PHE A 361 -16.67 28.10 -11.64
CA PHE A 361 -16.01 28.09 -10.34
C PHE A 361 -14.52 27.83 -10.50
N SER A 362 -13.70 28.55 -9.75
CA SER A 362 -12.27 28.30 -9.62
C SER A 362 -11.88 28.10 -8.16
N SER A 363 -11.02 27.14 -7.89
CA SER A 363 -10.48 26.87 -6.55
C SER A 363 -9.64 28.02 -6.00
N ALA A 364 -9.08 28.87 -6.87
CA ALA A 364 -8.37 30.09 -6.48
C ALA A 364 -9.34 31.21 -6.12
N ARG A 365 -10.35 31.46 -6.95
CA ARG A 365 -11.33 32.55 -6.75
C ARG A 365 -12.38 32.23 -5.69
N LYS A 366 -12.72 30.94 -5.48
CA LYS A 366 -13.76 30.47 -4.55
C LYS A 366 -15.19 30.94 -4.85
N TRP A 367 -15.45 31.40 -6.07
CA TRP A 367 -16.78 31.80 -6.53
C TRP A 367 -16.96 31.51 -8.04
N SER A 368 -18.24 31.43 -8.45
CA SER A 368 -18.69 31.40 -9.86
C SER A 368 -19.73 32.47 -10.09
N ALA A 369 -19.99 32.84 -11.34
CA ALA A 369 -20.97 33.85 -11.66
C ALA A 369 -21.64 33.61 -13.01
N SER A 370 -22.87 34.18 -13.16
CA SER A 370 -23.61 34.18 -14.43
C SER A 370 -24.25 35.56 -14.66
N PHE A 371 -24.09 36.09 -15.87
CA PHE A 371 -24.83 37.28 -16.29
C PHE A 371 -26.20 36.87 -16.82
N LEU A 372 -27.22 37.27 -16.11
CA LEU A 372 -28.65 37.01 -16.44
C LEU A 372 -29.27 38.23 -17.10
N GLU A 373 -29.92 38.02 -18.26
CA GLU A 373 -30.57 39.11 -19.00
C GLU A 373 -31.68 39.77 -18.15
N ASN A 374 -31.71 41.12 -18.08
CA ASN A 374 -32.60 41.93 -17.28
C ASN A 374 -32.46 41.81 -15.75
N VAL A 375 -31.46 41.08 -15.26
CA VAL A 375 -31.16 40.91 -13.83
C VAL A 375 -29.80 41.52 -13.48
N GLY A 376 -28.78 41.25 -14.28
CA GLY A 376 -27.38 41.57 -14.00
C GLY A 376 -26.58 40.32 -13.64
N THR A 377 -25.40 40.51 -13.04
CA THR A 377 -24.55 39.39 -12.68
C THR A 377 -24.90 38.82 -11.31
N ILE A 378 -25.16 37.53 -11.27
CA ILE A 378 -25.34 36.77 -10.05
C ILE A 378 -24.03 36.04 -9.74
N ILE A 379 -23.53 36.21 -8.53
CA ILE A 379 -22.26 35.65 -8.03
C ILE A 379 -22.59 34.71 -6.87
N VAL A 380 -22.05 33.49 -6.93
CA VAL A 380 -22.26 32.47 -5.90
C VAL A 380 -20.92 31.89 -5.45
N GLY A 381 -20.60 31.95 -4.16
CA GLY A 381 -19.34 31.45 -3.64
C GLY A 381 -19.11 31.72 -2.17
N ALA A 382 -17.85 31.63 -1.76
CA ALA A 382 -17.47 31.86 -0.36
C ALA A 382 -17.63 33.35 0.01
N PRO A 383 -18.36 33.65 1.10
CA PRO A 383 -18.71 35.01 1.49
C PRO A 383 -17.50 35.95 1.59
N GLU A 384 -16.42 35.48 2.18
CA GLU A 384 -15.19 36.21 2.43
C GLU A 384 -14.42 36.59 1.14
N PHE A 385 -14.70 35.92 0.02
CA PHE A 385 -14.10 36.22 -1.29
C PHE A 385 -15.00 37.13 -2.15
N ILE A 386 -16.31 37.19 -1.83
CA ILE A 386 -17.26 38.04 -2.56
C ILE A 386 -17.40 39.39 -1.86
N ILE A 387 -17.69 39.39 -0.55
CA ILE A 387 -17.85 40.60 0.28
C ILE A 387 -17.10 40.34 1.60
N PRO A 388 -15.81 40.69 1.69
CA PRO A 388 -14.96 40.38 2.85
C PRO A 388 -15.49 40.87 4.21
N ASP A 389 -16.11 42.05 4.24
CA ASP A 389 -16.58 42.70 5.46
C ASP A 389 -18.07 42.44 5.77
N LEU A 390 -18.70 41.47 5.09
CA LEU A 390 -20.13 41.17 5.28
C LEU A 390 -20.39 40.55 6.67
N VAL A 391 -21.19 41.24 7.47
CA VAL A 391 -21.69 40.69 8.74
C VAL A 391 -22.78 39.66 8.43
N MET A 392 -22.51 38.41 8.73
CA MET A 392 -23.48 37.35 8.53
C MET A 392 -24.56 37.33 9.62
N PRO A 393 -25.79 36.93 9.29
CA PRO A 393 -26.83 36.66 10.30
C PRO A 393 -26.36 35.64 11.35
N GLN A 394 -26.80 35.83 12.61
CA GLN A 394 -26.41 34.94 13.71
C GLN A 394 -26.73 33.46 13.44
N SER A 395 -27.83 33.17 12.74
CA SER A 395 -28.20 31.81 12.33
C SER A 395 -27.15 31.16 11.41
N VAL A 396 -26.53 31.94 10.51
CA VAL A 396 -25.46 31.49 9.61
C VAL A 396 -24.18 31.19 10.42
N GLU A 397 -23.83 32.07 11.37
CA GLU A 397 -22.65 31.82 12.21
C GLU A 397 -22.80 30.57 13.09
N VAL A 398 -23.98 30.32 13.62
CA VAL A 398 -24.32 29.09 14.37
C VAL A 398 -24.23 27.88 13.45
N ALA A 399 -24.68 27.97 12.20
CA ALA A 399 -24.53 26.87 11.23
C ALA A 399 -23.08 26.58 10.88
N LYS A 400 -22.23 27.62 10.67
CA LYS A 400 -20.78 27.47 10.46
C LYS A 400 -20.10 26.76 11.65
N GLN A 401 -20.45 27.16 12.89
CA GLN A 401 -19.93 26.52 14.10
C GLN A 401 -20.35 25.05 14.22
N LYS A 402 -21.45 24.65 13.59
CA LYS A 402 -21.88 23.23 13.48
C LYS A 402 -21.26 22.48 12.30
N GLY A 403 -20.38 23.11 11.54
CA GLY A 403 -19.68 22.49 10.42
C GLY A 403 -20.36 22.63 9.06
N ALA A 404 -21.41 23.49 8.95
CA ALA A 404 -22.04 23.76 7.67
C ALA A 404 -21.16 24.66 6.78
N ARG A 405 -21.17 24.38 5.46
CA ARG A 405 -20.62 25.28 4.44
C ARG A 405 -21.64 26.35 4.12
N VAL A 406 -21.21 27.59 4.03
CA VAL A 406 -22.09 28.70 3.66
C VAL A 406 -21.65 29.28 2.35
N LEU A 407 -22.57 29.43 1.40
CA LEU A 407 -22.38 30.17 0.16
C LEU A 407 -23.15 31.47 0.22
N LEU A 408 -22.54 32.54 -0.24
CA LEU A 408 -23.20 33.81 -0.48
C LEU A 408 -23.72 33.87 -1.90
N VAL A 409 -24.96 34.24 -2.08
CA VAL A 409 -25.53 34.69 -3.35
C VAL A 409 -25.54 36.21 -3.32
N ALA A 410 -24.85 36.83 -4.26
CA ALA A 410 -24.77 38.27 -4.41
C ALA A 410 -25.16 38.70 -5.81
N HIS A 411 -25.72 39.91 -5.93
CA HIS A 411 -26.13 40.56 -7.17
C HIS A 411 -25.21 41.76 -7.48
N HIS A 412 -24.76 41.86 -8.71
CA HIS A 412 -24.04 43.05 -9.18
C HIS A 412 -24.78 43.67 -10.35
N PRO A 413 -25.40 44.85 -10.20
CA PRO A 413 -26.32 45.43 -11.18
C PRO A 413 -25.65 45.90 -12.48
N ASP A 414 -24.37 46.32 -12.43
CA ASP A 414 -23.68 46.98 -13.53
C ASP A 414 -22.66 46.11 -14.27
N PHE A 415 -22.72 44.80 -14.11
CA PHE A 415 -21.65 43.89 -14.57
C PHE A 415 -22.08 43.25 -15.91
N GLU A 416 -21.76 43.93 -17.03
CA GLU A 416 -22.02 43.41 -18.39
C GLU A 416 -20.84 42.59 -18.95
N THR A 417 -19.63 42.84 -18.49
CA THR A 417 -18.41 42.12 -18.85
C THR A 417 -17.61 41.77 -17.60
N PHE A 418 -17.05 40.57 -17.60
CA PHE A 418 -16.37 40.00 -16.44
C PHE A 418 -15.13 40.83 -16.05
N GLN A 419 -15.19 41.50 -14.91
CA GLN A 419 -14.06 42.13 -14.26
C GLN A 419 -13.88 41.51 -12.87
N ASP A 420 -12.65 41.32 -12.39
CA ASP A 420 -12.36 40.74 -11.06
C ASP A 420 -12.71 41.69 -9.89
N ASP A 421 -13.30 42.86 -10.17
CA ASP A 421 -13.71 43.82 -9.15
C ASP A 421 -15.15 43.59 -8.69
N LEU A 422 -15.32 42.90 -7.56
CA LEU A 422 -16.63 42.63 -6.94
C LEU A 422 -17.10 43.74 -5.98
N LYS A 423 -16.44 44.91 -5.99
CA LYS A 423 -16.89 46.11 -5.24
C LYS A 423 -18.28 46.47 -5.71
N ASN A 424 -19.25 46.68 -4.87
CA ASN A 424 -20.66 46.95 -5.11
C ASN A 424 -21.55 45.70 -5.29
N ALA A 425 -21.05 44.47 -5.06
CA ALA A 425 -21.91 43.31 -4.96
C ALA A 425 -22.87 43.44 -3.76
N ILE A 426 -24.16 43.21 -4.00
CA ILE A 426 -25.23 43.31 -3.02
C ILE A 426 -25.59 41.88 -2.56
N PRO A 427 -25.49 41.56 -1.25
CA PRO A 427 -25.85 40.23 -0.76
C PRO A 427 -27.35 40.00 -0.89
N MET A 428 -27.75 38.88 -1.48
CA MET A 428 -29.14 38.46 -1.67
C MET A 428 -29.57 37.38 -0.66
N ALA A 429 -28.77 36.30 -0.58
CA ALA A 429 -29.06 35.19 0.28
C ALA A 429 -27.79 34.47 0.74
N ALA A 430 -27.84 33.82 1.90
CA ALA A 430 -26.88 32.84 2.33
C ALA A 430 -27.51 31.43 2.20
N ILE A 431 -26.84 30.55 1.48
CA ILE A 431 -27.22 29.14 1.34
C ILE A 431 -26.39 28.34 2.32
N VAL A 432 -27.03 27.66 3.26
CA VAL A 432 -26.43 26.79 4.25
C VAL A 432 -26.46 25.36 3.73
N ILE A 433 -25.25 24.80 3.47
CA ILE A 433 -25.09 23.45 2.95
C ILE A 433 -24.45 22.60 4.03
N LEU A 434 -25.05 21.46 4.32
CA LEU A 434 -24.52 20.46 5.23
C LEU A 434 -23.95 19.30 4.44
N ASP A 435 -22.73 18.88 4.79
CA ASP A 435 -22.12 17.64 4.36
C ASP A 435 -21.98 16.75 5.60
N PRO A 436 -22.87 15.77 5.80
CA PRO A 436 -22.94 15.02 7.04
C PRO A 436 -21.69 14.17 7.25
N LEU A 437 -21.22 14.10 8.49
CA LEU A 437 -20.17 13.21 8.92
C LEU A 437 -20.58 11.75 8.62
N ARG A 438 -19.63 10.91 8.23
CA ARG A 438 -19.87 9.45 8.11
C ARG A 438 -20.21 8.85 9.47
N ALA A 439 -21.13 7.91 9.49
CA ALA A 439 -21.56 7.26 10.72
C ALA A 439 -20.41 6.50 11.43
N ASP A 440 -19.48 5.97 10.65
CA ASP A 440 -18.33 5.18 11.09
C ASP A 440 -17.06 6.02 11.35
N ALA A 441 -17.08 7.33 11.10
CA ALA A 441 -15.89 8.20 11.21
C ALA A 441 -15.33 8.22 12.64
N LYS A 442 -16.21 8.36 13.66
CA LYS A 442 -15.78 8.43 15.06
C LYS A 442 -15.12 7.12 15.52
N GLU A 443 -15.74 5.98 15.25
CA GLU A 443 -15.19 4.67 15.61
C GLU A 443 -13.85 4.41 14.93
N THR A 444 -13.73 4.82 13.67
CA THR A 444 -12.47 4.70 12.90
C THR A 444 -11.36 5.57 13.50
N ILE A 445 -11.65 6.83 13.83
CA ILE A 445 -10.66 7.72 14.44
C ILE A 445 -10.25 7.23 15.83
N ASP A 446 -11.21 6.78 16.64
CA ASP A 446 -10.92 6.20 17.96
C ASP A 446 -10.00 4.98 17.84
N PHE A 447 -10.23 4.09 16.86
CA PHE A 447 -9.34 2.95 16.61
C PHE A 447 -7.92 3.40 16.27
N PHE A 448 -7.73 4.36 15.38
CA PHE A 448 -6.39 4.83 15.02
C PHE A 448 -5.68 5.50 16.20
N ARG A 449 -6.39 6.32 16.96
CA ARG A 449 -5.88 6.97 18.18
C ARG A 449 -5.44 5.95 19.25
N GLU A 450 -6.27 4.93 19.54
CA GLU A 450 -5.94 3.85 20.46
C GLU A 450 -4.74 3.01 20.02
N ASN A 451 -4.39 3.12 18.74
CA ASN A 451 -3.24 2.47 18.14
C ASN A 451 -2.04 3.41 17.92
N ASP A 452 -1.97 4.53 18.65
CA ASP A 452 -0.89 5.53 18.60
C ASP A 452 -0.62 6.06 17.17
N VAL A 453 -1.66 6.25 16.36
CA VAL A 453 -1.58 6.88 15.05
C VAL A 453 -2.08 8.31 15.18
N LEU A 454 -1.24 9.28 14.81
CA LEU A 454 -1.60 10.69 14.81
C LEU A 454 -2.60 10.97 13.69
N ILE A 455 -3.68 11.67 14.02
CA ILE A 455 -4.69 12.06 13.03
C ILE A 455 -4.50 13.53 12.68
N LYS A 456 -4.36 13.81 11.39
CA LYS A 456 -4.28 15.15 10.82
C LYS A 456 -5.43 15.34 9.82
N VAL A 457 -6.19 16.42 9.94
CA VAL A 457 -7.24 16.78 8.98
C VAL A 457 -6.78 18.00 8.18
N ILE A 458 -6.59 17.81 6.87
CA ILE A 458 -6.05 18.84 5.97
C ILE A 458 -7.07 19.08 4.86
N SER A 459 -7.70 20.26 4.83
CA SER A 459 -8.79 20.55 3.91
C SER A 459 -8.63 21.89 3.21
N GLY A 460 -9.16 22.03 2.00
CA GLY A 460 -9.30 23.31 1.30
C GLY A 460 -10.42 24.20 1.82
N ASP A 461 -11.26 23.68 2.73
CA ASP A 461 -12.41 24.39 3.29
C ASP A 461 -12.03 25.32 4.47
N ASN A 462 -13.01 26.14 4.87
CA ASN A 462 -12.85 27.09 5.98
C ASN A 462 -12.42 26.35 7.28
N PRO A 463 -11.36 26.79 7.97
CA PRO A 463 -10.79 26.09 9.12
C PRO A 463 -11.76 25.91 10.29
N VAL A 464 -12.69 26.85 10.51
CA VAL A 464 -13.73 26.74 11.56
C VAL A 464 -14.66 25.56 11.28
N THR A 465 -15.11 25.42 10.03
CA THR A 465 -15.98 24.29 9.59
C THR A 465 -15.25 22.96 9.71
N VAL A 466 -13.96 22.91 9.30
CA VAL A 466 -13.13 21.70 9.39
C VAL A 466 -12.91 21.30 10.85
N SER A 467 -12.62 22.28 11.71
CA SER A 467 -12.42 22.07 13.16
C SER A 467 -13.69 21.51 13.83
N ALA A 468 -14.84 22.06 13.51
CA ALA A 468 -16.12 21.61 14.07
C ALA A 468 -16.42 20.14 13.68
N LEU A 469 -16.21 19.76 12.43
CA LEU A 469 -16.39 18.38 11.96
C LEU A 469 -15.33 17.43 12.53
N ALA A 470 -14.08 17.85 12.62
CA ALA A 470 -13.00 17.09 13.24
C ALA A 470 -13.29 16.83 14.73
N ALA A 471 -13.85 17.81 15.45
CA ALA A 471 -14.27 17.64 16.84
C ALA A 471 -15.38 16.59 16.98
N GLN A 472 -16.40 16.64 16.12
CA GLN A 472 -17.48 15.65 16.09
C GLN A 472 -16.96 14.24 15.77
N ALA A 473 -15.95 14.13 14.91
CA ALA A 473 -15.30 12.88 14.57
C ALA A 473 -14.35 12.35 15.67
N GLY A 474 -14.04 13.15 16.70
CA GLY A 474 -13.18 12.73 17.82
C GLY A 474 -11.69 12.97 17.61
N VAL A 475 -11.31 13.87 16.67
CA VAL A 475 -9.92 14.27 16.47
C VAL A 475 -9.41 15.10 17.65
N GLU A 476 -8.29 14.71 18.24
CA GLU A 476 -7.69 15.40 19.38
C GLU A 476 -7.23 16.81 19.01
N ASN A 477 -7.34 17.72 19.97
CA ASN A 477 -6.93 19.14 19.83
C ASN A 477 -7.53 19.83 18.58
N SER A 478 -8.70 19.38 18.11
CA SER A 478 -9.35 19.92 16.91
C SER A 478 -9.74 21.39 17.03
N SER A 479 -9.99 21.89 18.25
CA SER A 479 -10.27 23.31 18.51
C SER A 479 -9.04 24.25 18.27
N HIS A 480 -7.83 23.66 18.27
CA HIS A 480 -6.60 24.35 17.92
C HIS A 480 -6.31 24.10 16.44
N TYR A 481 -6.85 24.93 15.59
CA TYR A 481 -6.77 24.83 14.13
C TYR A 481 -5.98 25.98 13.52
N LEU A 482 -5.49 25.79 12.29
CA LEU A 482 -4.74 26.77 11.53
C LEU A 482 -5.40 27.09 10.19
N ASP A 483 -5.31 28.36 9.78
CA ASP A 483 -5.64 28.82 8.44
C ASP A 483 -4.38 28.80 7.56
N ALA A 484 -4.33 27.94 6.56
CA ALA A 484 -3.16 27.76 5.69
C ALA A 484 -2.85 29.00 4.82
N THR A 485 -3.77 29.96 4.69
CA THR A 485 -3.51 31.23 3.99
C THR A 485 -2.46 32.08 4.70
N THR A 486 -2.19 31.83 5.98
CA THR A 486 -1.16 32.54 6.76
C THR A 486 0.25 31.98 6.55
N LEU A 487 0.40 30.81 5.92
CA LEU A 487 1.67 30.13 5.70
C LEU A 487 2.34 30.67 4.42
N GLN A 488 3.54 31.21 4.54
CA GLN A 488 4.27 31.84 3.43
C GLN A 488 5.53 31.05 3.04
N THR A 489 6.17 30.38 3.99
CA THR A 489 7.43 29.66 3.78
C THR A 489 7.25 28.15 4.01
N ASP A 490 8.20 27.35 3.52
CA ASP A 490 8.23 25.92 3.75
C ASP A 490 8.45 25.60 5.25
N GLU A 491 9.19 26.44 5.97
CA GLU A 491 9.37 26.33 7.41
C GLU A 491 8.05 26.58 8.17
N ASP A 492 7.22 27.54 7.72
CA ASP A 492 5.89 27.75 8.29
C ASP A 492 5.01 26.51 8.10
N ILE A 493 5.07 25.88 6.92
CA ILE A 493 4.29 24.67 6.59
C ILE A 493 4.74 23.49 7.47
N GLU A 494 6.05 23.29 7.64
CA GLU A 494 6.61 22.26 8.50
C GLU A 494 6.18 22.45 9.95
N ASN A 495 6.35 23.65 10.49
CA ASN A 495 5.93 23.99 11.86
C ASN A 495 4.41 23.83 12.04
N ALA A 496 3.62 24.19 11.04
CA ALA A 496 2.16 24.06 11.07
C ALA A 496 1.73 22.59 11.17
N ILE A 497 2.24 21.73 10.29
CA ILE A 497 1.79 20.33 10.26
C ILE A 497 2.26 19.55 11.49
N MET A 498 3.37 19.93 12.11
CA MET A 498 3.84 19.30 13.35
C MET A 498 2.95 19.68 14.54
N ASN A 499 2.53 20.95 14.65
CA ASN A 499 1.86 21.49 15.85
C ASN A 499 0.33 21.45 15.79
N TYR A 500 -0.28 21.44 14.60
CA TYR A 500 -1.74 21.48 14.44
C TYR A 500 -2.28 20.16 13.89
N ASN A 501 -3.42 19.72 14.42
CA ASN A 501 -4.12 18.53 13.92
C ASN A 501 -5.20 18.87 12.88
N VAL A 502 -5.59 20.14 12.79
CA VAL A 502 -6.59 20.62 11.84
C VAL A 502 -6.06 21.83 11.10
N ILE A 503 -6.03 21.73 9.77
CA ILE A 503 -5.56 22.82 8.89
C ILE A 503 -6.60 23.02 7.79
N GLY A 504 -7.14 24.24 7.72
CA GLY A 504 -8.11 24.64 6.71
C GLY A 504 -7.52 25.54 5.64
N ARG A 505 -8.24 25.73 4.52
CA ARG A 505 -7.85 26.53 3.35
C ARG A 505 -6.49 26.15 2.75
N ALA A 506 -6.08 24.90 2.94
CA ALA A 506 -4.85 24.39 2.36
C ALA A 506 -4.98 24.24 0.84
N THR A 507 -3.99 24.77 0.11
CA THR A 507 -3.87 24.54 -1.33
C THR A 507 -3.33 23.13 -1.61
N PRO A 508 -3.51 22.57 -2.82
CA PRO A 508 -2.94 21.27 -3.21
C PRO A 508 -1.41 21.22 -2.97
N HIS A 509 -0.69 22.28 -3.28
CA HIS A 509 0.74 22.39 -3.06
C HIS A 509 1.12 22.38 -1.57
N GLN A 510 0.37 23.11 -0.73
CA GLN A 510 0.60 23.08 0.72
C GLN A 510 0.30 21.70 1.31
N LYS A 511 -0.79 21.01 0.87
CA LYS A 511 -1.06 19.62 1.26
C LYS A 511 0.12 18.69 0.94
N HIS A 512 0.66 18.79 -0.28
CA HIS A 512 1.84 18.03 -0.70
C HIS A 512 3.07 18.31 0.18
N LYS A 513 3.41 19.59 0.41
CA LYS A 513 4.54 19.95 1.27
C LYS A 513 4.37 19.49 2.72
N MET A 514 3.15 19.49 3.25
CA MET A 514 2.84 18.95 4.58
C MET A 514 3.16 17.45 4.69
N ILE A 515 2.84 16.66 3.65
CA ILE A 515 3.19 15.23 3.61
C ILE A 515 4.72 15.06 3.61
N LEU A 516 5.44 15.79 2.75
CA LEU A 516 6.90 15.72 2.71
C LEU A 516 7.56 16.18 4.02
N ALA A 517 7.00 17.18 4.70
CA ALA A 517 7.48 17.62 6.01
C ALA A 517 7.33 16.52 7.08
N LEU A 518 6.19 15.83 7.15
CA LEU A 518 6.02 14.69 8.07
C LEU A 518 7.04 13.58 7.79
N GLN A 519 7.26 13.26 6.51
CA GLN A 519 8.24 12.23 6.09
C GLN A 519 9.69 12.64 6.41
N SER A 520 10.03 13.93 6.35
CA SER A 520 11.37 14.42 6.73
C SER A 520 11.69 14.15 8.20
N HIS A 521 10.67 14.11 9.06
CA HIS A 521 10.74 13.70 10.46
C HIS A 521 10.70 12.17 10.66
N LYS A 522 10.85 11.40 9.58
CA LYS A 522 10.85 9.92 9.58
C LYS A 522 9.53 9.28 10.02
N LEU A 523 8.44 10.02 9.93
CA LEU A 523 7.10 9.50 10.17
C LEU A 523 6.59 8.83 8.89
N LYS A 524 5.95 7.67 9.02
CA LYS A 524 5.26 7.01 7.92
C LYS A 524 3.86 7.59 7.78
N VAL A 525 3.59 8.17 6.63
CA VAL A 525 2.39 8.96 6.39
C VAL A 525 1.42 8.19 5.49
N ALA A 526 0.22 7.95 6.00
CA ALA A 526 -0.93 7.54 5.19
C ALA A 526 -1.77 8.78 4.85
N MET A 527 -2.14 8.93 3.57
CA MET A 527 -2.99 10.03 3.09
C MET A 527 -4.26 9.47 2.46
N THR A 528 -5.40 10.05 2.83
CA THR A 528 -6.67 9.78 2.16
C THR A 528 -7.16 11.02 1.44
N GLY A 529 -7.73 10.82 0.26
CA GLY A 529 -8.31 11.91 -0.51
C GLY A 529 -9.30 11.37 -1.56
N ASP A 530 -10.18 12.24 -2.04
CA ASP A 530 -11.16 11.91 -3.08
C ASP A 530 -11.09 12.83 -4.30
N GLY A 531 -10.44 13.98 -4.17
CA GLY A 531 -10.38 15.02 -5.19
C GLY A 531 -9.10 15.04 -6.01
N VAL A 532 -9.15 15.75 -7.13
CA VAL A 532 -7.96 16.06 -7.95
C VAL A 532 -6.94 16.87 -7.14
N ASN A 533 -7.42 17.69 -6.21
CA ASN A 533 -6.59 18.54 -5.33
C ASN A 533 -5.66 17.73 -4.38
N ASP A 534 -5.92 16.44 -4.21
CA ASP A 534 -5.16 15.57 -3.31
C ASP A 534 -4.11 14.72 -4.05
N VAL A 535 -4.11 14.75 -5.39
CA VAL A 535 -3.30 13.87 -6.24
C VAL A 535 -1.81 13.93 -5.91
N LEU A 536 -1.24 15.13 -5.72
CA LEU A 536 0.19 15.29 -5.37
C LEU A 536 0.49 14.73 -3.97
N ALA A 537 -0.37 15.02 -3.00
CA ALA A 537 -0.23 14.51 -1.63
C ALA A 537 -0.38 12.97 -1.58
N LEU A 538 -1.34 12.41 -2.33
CA LEU A 538 -1.54 10.96 -2.46
C LEU A 538 -0.35 10.28 -3.13
N LYS A 539 0.24 10.90 -4.16
CA LYS A 539 1.39 10.34 -4.90
C LYS A 539 2.62 10.15 -4.02
N ASP A 540 2.92 11.13 -3.18
CA ASP A 540 4.16 11.14 -2.40
C ASP A 540 4.00 10.63 -0.97
N ALA A 541 2.77 10.37 -0.50
CA ALA A 541 2.52 9.67 0.76
C ALA A 541 3.10 8.24 0.72
N ASP A 542 3.54 7.72 1.89
CA ASP A 542 3.99 6.33 2.01
C ASP A 542 2.87 5.35 1.71
N VAL A 543 1.64 5.71 2.08
CA VAL A 543 0.42 4.99 1.73
C VAL A 543 -0.66 5.96 1.28
N SER A 544 -1.26 5.70 0.14
CA SER A 544 -2.36 6.48 -0.42
C SER A 544 -3.64 5.67 -0.54
N ILE A 545 -4.75 6.29 -0.12
CA ILE A 545 -6.08 5.67 -0.06
C ILE A 545 -7.07 6.60 -0.74
N ALA A 546 -7.72 6.14 -1.81
CA ALA A 546 -8.82 6.86 -2.45
C ALA A 546 -10.17 6.26 -2.06
N MET A 547 -11.17 7.11 -1.94
CA MET A 547 -12.55 6.68 -1.78
C MET A 547 -13.16 6.32 -3.14
N GLY A 548 -14.03 5.31 -3.20
CA GLY A 548 -14.66 4.85 -4.45
C GLY A 548 -15.53 5.92 -5.13
N SER A 549 -16.05 6.87 -4.36
CA SER A 549 -16.78 8.06 -4.85
C SER A 549 -15.87 9.16 -5.39
N GLY A 550 -14.55 9.05 -5.21
CA GLY A 550 -13.59 10.08 -5.59
C GLY A 550 -13.33 10.16 -7.10
N SER A 551 -12.53 11.15 -7.49
CA SER A 551 -12.11 11.37 -8.87
C SER A 551 -11.29 10.19 -9.42
N ASP A 552 -11.30 10.03 -10.73
CA ASP A 552 -10.49 9.00 -11.40
C ASP A 552 -9.00 9.21 -11.15
N ALA A 553 -8.57 10.48 -11.04
CA ALA A 553 -7.23 10.88 -10.66
C ALA A 553 -6.78 10.28 -9.33
N ALA A 554 -7.58 10.52 -8.28
CA ALA A 554 -7.29 10.00 -6.95
C ALA A 554 -7.24 8.47 -6.93
N LYS A 555 -8.20 7.81 -7.62
CA LYS A 555 -8.25 6.35 -7.71
C LYS A 555 -7.04 5.75 -8.42
N GLN A 556 -6.57 6.35 -9.52
CA GLN A 556 -5.46 5.80 -10.30
C GLN A 556 -4.10 5.93 -9.62
N ILE A 557 -3.91 7.02 -8.84
CA ILE A 557 -2.65 7.26 -8.15
C ILE A 557 -2.56 6.53 -6.81
N SER A 558 -3.69 6.18 -6.20
CA SER A 558 -3.74 5.60 -4.87
C SER A 558 -3.40 4.12 -4.86
N GLN A 559 -2.78 3.65 -3.79
CA GLN A 559 -2.43 2.24 -3.57
C GLN A 559 -3.63 1.41 -3.13
N PHE A 560 -4.60 2.05 -2.48
CA PHE A 560 -5.87 1.46 -2.08
C PHE A 560 -7.04 2.26 -2.62
N VAL A 561 -8.10 1.56 -3.06
CA VAL A 561 -9.38 2.17 -3.38
C VAL A 561 -10.48 1.49 -2.56
N VAL A 562 -11.17 2.27 -1.72
CA VAL A 562 -12.27 1.79 -0.86
C VAL A 562 -13.59 1.94 -1.61
N ILE A 563 -14.06 0.87 -2.26
CA ILE A 563 -15.20 0.91 -3.18
C ILE A 563 -16.52 1.12 -2.43
N ASN A 564 -16.73 0.46 -1.26
CA ASN A 564 -17.95 0.58 -0.44
C ASN A 564 -18.11 1.94 0.25
N VAL A 565 -17.10 2.80 0.12
CA VAL A 565 -17.09 4.16 0.65
C VAL A 565 -17.27 4.24 2.19
N GLU A 566 -16.92 3.17 2.93
CA GLU A 566 -16.90 3.14 4.40
C GLU A 566 -15.48 3.40 4.93
N LEU A 567 -15.37 4.37 5.86
CA LEU A 567 -14.07 4.74 6.44
C LEU A 567 -13.52 3.62 7.35
N SER A 568 -14.41 2.88 8.02
CA SER A 568 -14.10 1.71 8.85
C SER A 568 -13.36 0.61 8.10
N THR A 569 -13.49 0.56 6.79
CA THR A 569 -12.76 -0.40 5.93
C THR A 569 -11.24 -0.19 6.00
N MET A 570 -10.75 1.03 6.28
CA MET A 570 -9.33 1.29 6.51
C MET A 570 -8.80 0.57 7.75
N VAL A 571 -9.65 0.43 8.79
CA VAL A 571 -9.33 -0.37 9.99
C VAL A 571 -9.09 -1.83 9.61
N ASP A 572 -9.88 -2.35 8.69
CA ASP A 572 -9.73 -3.72 8.19
C ASP A 572 -8.40 -3.89 7.43
N VAL A 573 -8.00 -2.91 6.62
CA VAL A 573 -6.70 -2.95 5.91
C VAL A 573 -5.54 -2.96 6.92
N VAL A 574 -5.59 -2.12 7.96
CA VAL A 574 -4.58 -2.13 9.03
C VAL A 574 -4.54 -3.47 9.76
N LYS A 575 -5.71 -4.04 10.11
CA LYS A 575 -5.79 -5.35 10.77
C LYS A 575 -5.19 -6.46 9.90
N GLU A 576 -5.47 -6.46 8.59
CA GLU A 576 -4.89 -7.42 7.66
C GLU A 576 -3.37 -7.23 7.52
N GLY A 577 -2.89 -5.99 7.43
CA GLY A 577 -1.45 -5.69 7.39
C GLY A 577 -0.72 -6.18 8.65
N ARG A 578 -1.29 -5.95 9.83
CA ARG A 578 -0.74 -6.45 11.09
C ARG A 578 -0.74 -7.98 11.15
N LEU A 579 -1.81 -8.60 10.67
CA LEU A 579 -1.90 -10.05 10.58
C LEU A 579 -0.75 -10.61 9.73
N ASP A 580 -0.54 -10.05 8.55
CA ASP A 580 0.53 -10.47 7.64
C ASP A 580 1.91 -10.25 8.24
N THR A 581 2.19 -9.06 8.74
CA THR A 581 3.48 -8.71 9.33
C THR A 581 3.81 -9.62 10.52
N ASN A 582 2.88 -9.78 11.46
CA ASN A 582 3.07 -10.62 12.64
C ASN A 582 3.34 -12.10 12.27
N ASN A 583 2.59 -12.63 11.32
CA ASN A 583 2.73 -14.03 10.91
C ASN A 583 4.04 -14.26 10.15
N VAL A 584 4.41 -13.31 9.28
CA VAL A 584 5.68 -13.38 8.52
C VAL A 584 6.89 -13.23 9.43
N GLU A 585 6.88 -12.32 10.40
CA GLU A 585 7.98 -12.15 11.37
C GLU A 585 8.20 -13.38 12.25
N ARG A 586 7.12 -13.99 12.75
CA ARG A 586 7.20 -15.24 13.49
C ARG A 586 7.78 -16.36 12.66
N SER A 587 7.31 -16.49 11.42
CA SER A 587 7.86 -17.47 10.48
C SER A 587 9.34 -17.20 10.19
N ALA A 588 9.72 -15.93 9.97
CA ALA A 588 11.11 -15.53 9.76
C ALA A 588 12.01 -15.98 10.90
N SER A 589 11.54 -15.90 12.14
CA SER A 589 12.30 -16.36 13.31
C SER A 589 12.62 -17.87 13.26
N MET A 590 11.75 -18.70 12.70
CA MET A 590 12.00 -20.13 12.50
C MET A 590 13.04 -20.38 11.39
N TYR A 591 12.91 -19.70 10.26
CA TYR A 591 13.86 -19.82 9.14
C TYR A 591 15.27 -19.35 9.49
N TYR A 592 15.37 -18.25 10.26
CA TYR A 592 16.68 -17.73 10.66
C TYR A 592 17.33 -18.53 11.80
N LEU A 593 16.56 -19.21 12.65
CA LEU A 593 17.13 -20.18 13.57
C LEU A 593 18.05 -21.16 12.85
N LYS A 594 17.53 -21.82 11.81
CA LYS A 594 18.27 -22.80 11.02
C LYS A 594 19.45 -22.17 10.31
N THR A 595 19.24 -21.07 9.63
CA THR A 595 20.32 -20.38 8.90
C THR A 595 21.50 -20.06 9.83
N ILE A 596 21.21 -19.54 11.05
CA ILE A 596 22.23 -19.17 12.02
C ILE A 596 22.97 -20.42 12.52
N TYR A 597 22.24 -21.46 13.04
CA TYR A 597 22.95 -22.61 13.59
C TYR A 597 23.70 -23.39 12.51
N THR A 598 23.20 -23.51 11.30
CA THR A 598 23.86 -24.23 10.22
C THR A 598 25.19 -23.58 9.83
N ILE A 599 25.22 -22.24 9.70
CA ILE A 599 26.45 -21.48 9.43
C ILE A 599 27.46 -21.66 10.58
N LEU A 600 26.99 -21.47 11.82
CA LEU A 600 27.89 -21.56 12.99
C LEU A 600 28.40 -22.99 13.23
N ILE A 601 27.59 -24.02 13.01
CA ILE A 601 28.03 -25.42 13.06
C ILE A 601 29.05 -25.70 11.98
N ALA A 602 28.84 -25.23 10.74
CA ALA A 602 29.81 -25.44 9.67
C ALA A 602 31.16 -24.77 10.01
N ILE A 603 31.17 -23.56 10.54
CA ILE A 603 32.38 -22.89 11.02
C ILE A 603 33.02 -23.69 12.18
N ALA A 604 32.24 -24.14 13.15
CA ALA A 604 32.71 -24.90 14.28
C ALA A 604 33.33 -26.25 13.85
N MET A 605 32.70 -26.96 12.93
CA MET A 605 33.22 -28.23 12.41
C MET A 605 34.53 -28.03 11.61
N VAL A 606 34.62 -26.94 10.88
CA VAL A 606 35.90 -26.55 10.23
C VAL A 606 36.98 -26.29 11.28
N LEU A 607 36.69 -25.56 12.34
CA LEU A 607 37.68 -25.28 13.42
C LEU A 607 38.08 -26.52 14.22
N LEU A 608 37.16 -27.43 14.44
CA LEU A 608 37.36 -28.69 15.16
C LEU A 608 37.95 -29.80 14.27
N ASN A 609 38.08 -29.57 12.98
CA ASN A 609 38.47 -30.55 11.96
C ASN A 609 37.60 -31.82 11.99
N MET A 610 36.29 -31.65 12.17
CA MET A 610 35.28 -32.72 12.21
C MET A 610 34.34 -32.68 10.99
N PRO A 611 33.76 -33.83 10.58
CA PRO A 611 32.77 -33.83 9.52
C PRO A 611 31.48 -33.11 9.96
N TYR A 612 30.75 -32.61 8.98
CA TYR A 612 29.44 -31.98 9.27
C TYR A 612 28.43 -33.02 9.79
N PRO A 613 27.74 -32.78 10.92
CA PRO A 613 27.04 -33.82 11.70
C PRO A 613 25.69 -34.23 11.16
N PHE A 614 25.29 -33.77 9.99
CA PHE A 614 23.99 -34.10 9.38
C PHE A 614 24.16 -34.54 7.94
N ILE A 615 23.18 -35.34 7.46
CA ILE A 615 23.04 -35.70 6.04
C ILE A 615 21.88 -34.92 5.41
N PRO A 616 21.80 -34.78 4.08
CA PRO A 616 20.77 -33.99 3.41
C PRO A 616 19.33 -34.38 3.78
N PHE A 617 19.08 -35.68 3.96
CA PHE A 617 17.75 -36.19 4.30
C PHE A 617 17.32 -35.81 5.72
N GLN A 618 18.25 -35.81 6.70
CA GLN A 618 18.00 -35.32 8.07
C GLN A 618 17.63 -33.84 8.06
N MET A 619 18.41 -33.03 7.34
CA MET A 619 18.12 -31.60 7.21
C MET A 619 16.76 -31.34 6.55
N THR A 620 16.40 -32.15 5.56
CA THR A 620 15.09 -32.03 4.90
C THR A 620 13.94 -32.31 5.85
N LEU A 621 14.07 -33.31 6.73
CA LEU A 621 13.05 -33.63 7.70
C LEU A 621 12.93 -32.54 8.79
N LEU A 622 14.08 -32.03 9.27
CA LEU A 622 14.13 -30.87 10.15
C LEU A 622 13.47 -29.63 9.51
N ASP A 623 13.76 -29.36 8.23
CA ASP A 623 13.13 -28.27 7.48
C ASP A 623 11.61 -28.34 7.50
N ASN A 624 11.03 -29.53 7.35
CA ASN A 624 9.59 -29.71 7.35
C ASN A 624 8.94 -29.44 8.70
N PHE A 625 9.55 -29.92 9.82
CA PHE A 625 8.96 -29.86 11.15
C PHE A 625 9.46 -28.68 11.99
N VAL A 626 10.56 -28.03 11.64
CA VAL A 626 11.05 -26.83 12.35
C VAL A 626 10.66 -25.54 11.64
N GLU A 627 10.55 -25.58 10.31
CA GLU A 627 10.27 -24.39 9.50
C GLU A 627 8.95 -24.51 8.73
N GLY A 628 8.80 -25.54 7.92
CA GLY A 628 7.76 -25.62 6.89
C GLY A 628 6.36 -25.69 7.48
N PHE A 629 6.05 -26.76 8.21
CA PHE A 629 4.72 -27.01 8.76
C PHE A 629 4.29 -25.93 9.76
N PRO A 630 5.09 -25.58 10.82
CA PRO A 630 4.66 -24.58 11.77
C PRO A 630 4.54 -23.17 11.15
N SER A 631 5.42 -22.78 10.23
CA SER A 631 5.31 -21.49 9.54
C SER A 631 4.06 -21.40 8.67
N PHE A 632 3.71 -22.52 7.98
CA PHE A 632 2.49 -22.57 7.18
C PHE A 632 1.24 -22.46 8.05
N MET A 633 1.24 -23.14 9.20
CA MET A 633 0.09 -23.11 10.11
C MET A 633 -0.08 -21.73 10.77
N ILE A 634 0.98 -20.98 11.03
CA ILE A 634 0.91 -19.60 11.55
C ILE A 634 0.09 -18.68 10.63
N LEU A 635 0.10 -18.87 9.31
CA LEU A 635 -0.66 -18.04 8.38
C LEU A 635 -2.17 -18.04 8.62
N PHE A 636 -2.69 -19.08 9.27
CA PHE A 636 -4.12 -19.18 9.62
C PHE A 636 -4.44 -18.59 10.99
N GLU A 637 -3.44 -18.10 11.71
CA GLU A 637 -3.63 -17.51 13.02
C GLU A 637 -3.98 -16.02 12.91
N LYS A 638 -5.01 -15.58 13.64
CA LYS A 638 -5.43 -14.18 13.70
C LYS A 638 -4.67 -13.45 14.82
N ASN A 639 -3.53 -12.85 14.48
CA ASN A 639 -2.78 -11.99 15.38
C ASN A 639 -2.72 -10.56 14.80
N ILE A 640 -3.55 -9.67 15.34
CA ILE A 640 -3.67 -8.26 14.94
C ILE A 640 -3.00 -7.29 15.92
N SER A 641 -2.18 -7.76 16.84
CA SER A 641 -1.47 -6.90 17.79
C SER A 641 -0.52 -5.94 17.08
N LYS A 642 -0.40 -4.69 17.60
CA LYS A 642 0.57 -3.72 17.07
C LYS A 642 1.99 -4.21 17.39
N GLN A 643 2.85 -4.25 16.39
CA GLN A 643 4.28 -4.52 16.56
C GLN A 643 4.97 -3.26 17.13
N LYS A 644 5.79 -3.49 18.18
CA LYS A 644 6.55 -2.42 18.83
C LYS A 644 8.04 -2.44 18.45
N GLU A 645 8.49 -3.51 17.80
CA GLU A 645 9.90 -3.73 17.49
C GLU A 645 10.11 -3.82 15.98
N SER A 646 11.34 -3.51 15.53
CA SER A 646 11.71 -3.78 14.14
C SER A 646 11.83 -5.28 13.90
N ILE A 647 11.55 -5.71 12.67
CA ILE A 647 11.63 -7.11 12.19
C ILE A 647 12.96 -7.77 12.59
N ALA A 648 14.07 -7.04 12.40
CA ALA A 648 15.39 -7.56 12.73
C ALA A 648 15.55 -7.88 14.22
N ARG A 649 15.06 -6.98 15.10
CA ARG A 649 15.13 -7.19 16.55
C ARG A 649 14.25 -8.35 17.00
N HIS A 650 13.01 -8.38 16.53
CA HIS A 650 12.08 -9.47 16.81
C HIS A 650 12.66 -10.82 16.39
N THR A 651 13.14 -10.92 15.15
CA THR A 651 13.73 -12.16 14.63
C THR A 651 14.97 -12.59 15.45
N LEU A 652 15.87 -11.67 15.74
CA LEU A 652 17.07 -11.98 16.52
C LEU A 652 16.75 -12.37 17.97
N ARG A 653 15.77 -11.75 18.62
CA ARG A 653 15.31 -12.04 19.98
C ARG A 653 14.89 -13.50 20.14
N TYR A 654 14.24 -14.07 19.13
CA TYR A 654 13.76 -15.45 19.16
C TYR A 654 14.75 -16.45 18.59
N SER A 655 15.41 -16.15 17.44
CA SER A 655 16.25 -17.12 16.71
C SER A 655 17.61 -17.34 17.38
N VAL A 656 18.30 -16.26 17.80
CA VAL A 656 19.68 -16.33 18.29
C VAL A 656 19.83 -17.20 19.55
N PRO A 657 18.98 -17.10 20.59
CA PRO A 657 19.16 -17.92 21.79
C PRO A 657 19.12 -19.42 21.52
N ASN A 658 18.16 -19.87 20.71
CA ASN A 658 18.02 -21.28 20.38
C ASN A 658 19.11 -21.76 19.39
N ALA A 659 19.49 -20.92 18.42
CA ALA A 659 20.61 -21.22 17.53
C ALA A 659 21.91 -21.43 18.28
N MET A 660 22.22 -20.54 19.23
CA MET A 660 23.40 -20.67 20.08
C MET A 660 23.35 -21.92 20.97
N ALA A 661 22.16 -22.25 21.51
CA ALA A 661 21.99 -23.47 22.27
C ALA A 661 22.26 -24.73 21.44
N VAL A 662 21.75 -24.78 20.20
CA VAL A 662 22.05 -25.88 19.25
C VAL A 662 23.54 -25.95 18.95
N VAL A 663 24.18 -24.83 18.59
CA VAL A 663 25.61 -24.78 18.25
C VAL A 663 26.47 -25.24 19.40
N LEU A 664 26.23 -24.72 20.60
CA LEU A 664 27.01 -25.09 21.79
C LEU A 664 26.80 -26.56 22.18
N SER A 665 25.58 -27.08 22.02
CA SER A 665 25.29 -28.51 22.21
C SER A 665 26.06 -29.39 21.22
N VAL A 666 26.11 -28.99 19.94
CA VAL A 666 26.88 -29.70 18.90
C VAL A 666 28.38 -29.66 19.21
N ILE A 667 28.93 -28.48 19.52
CA ILE A 667 30.37 -28.34 19.87
C ILE A 667 30.71 -29.17 21.09
N CYS A 668 29.94 -29.07 22.17
CA CYS A 668 30.17 -29.80 23.41
C CYS A 668 30.20 -31.33 23.16
N MET A 669 29.15 -31.85 22.49
CA MET A 669 29.10 -33.28 22.21
C MET A 669 30.19 -33.75 21.27
N SER A 670 30.55 -32.93 20.25
CA SER A 670 31.66 -33.27 19.34
C SER A 670 33.00 -33.35 20.08
N ILE A 671 33.26 -32.47 21.05
CA ILE A 671 34.54 -32.50 21.85
C ILE A 671 34.56 -33.71 22.81
N PHE A 672 33.44 -34.04 23.44
CA PHE A 672 33.39 -35.10 24.46
C PHE A 672 33.03 -36.48 23.89
N SER A 673 32.75 -36.64 22.60
CA SER A 673 32.32 -37.91 21.98
C SER A 673 33.26 -39.05 22.21
N ASP A 674 34.57 -38.84 22.04
CA ASP A 674 35.59 -39.85 22.24
C ASP A 674 35.69 -40.30 23.71
N GLN A 675 35.56 -39.35 24.67
CA GLN A 675 35.60 -39.66 26.08
C GLN A 675 34.37 -40.44 26.56
N LEU A 676 33.21 -40.25 25.87
CA LEU A 676 31.98 -40.96 26.12
C LEU A 676 31.93 -42.31 25.38
N GLY A 677 32.93 -42.63 24.56
CA GLY A 677 33.00 -43.89 23.79
C GLY A 677 31.93 -44.01 22.71
N LEU A 678 31.48 -42.87 22.16
CA LEU A 678 30.45 -42.83 21.14
C LEU A 678 31.06 -43.03 19.75
N ASN A 679 30.45 -43.89 18.95
CA ASN A 679 30.79 -43.94 17.52
C ASN A 679 30.11 -42.78 16.77
N LEU A 680 30.57 -42.51 15.54
CA LEU A 680 30.06 -41.39 14.72
C LEU A 680 28.53 -41.44 14.49
N ASN A 681 27.97 -42.62 14.27
CA ASN A 681 26.53 -42.77 14.04
C ASN A 681 25.72 -42.48 15.30
N GLU A 682 26.23 -42.90 16.46
CA GLU A 682 25.61 -42.58 17.74
C GLU A 682 25.66 -41.09 18.05
N LEU A 683 26.83 -40.45 17.84
CA LEU A 683 27.00 -39.01 17.97
C LEU A 683 26.01 -38.27 17.07
N PHE A 684 25.96 -38.59 15.78
CA PHE A 684 25.06 -37.92 14.84
C PHE A 684 23.58 -38.13 15.17
N THR A 685 23.23 -39.30 15.72
CA THR A 685 21.86 -39.59 16.22
C THR A 685 21.51 -38.68 17.39
N ILE A 686 22.43 -38.53 18.37
CA ILE A 686 22.24 -37.62 19.51
C ILE A 686 22.06 -36.18 19.02
N LEU A 687 22.92 -35.73 18.09
CA LEU A 687 22.89 -34.37 17.56
C LEU A 687 21.62 -34.08 16.77
N TYR A 688 21.15 -35.04 15.97
CA TYR A 688 19.89 -34.92 15.21
C TYR A 688 18.68 -34.70 16.12
N PHE A 689 18.47 -35.59 17.11
CA PHE A 689 17.34 -35.47 18.03
C PHE A 689 17.45 -34.23 18.93
N SER A 690 18.65 -33.92 19.43
CA SER A 690 18.86 -32.74 20.27
C SER A 690 18.58 -31.44 19.52
N THR A 691 19.07 -31.34 18.29
CA THR A 691 18.80 -30.19 17.41
C THR A 691 17.31 -30.04 17.15
N ALA A 692 16.62 -31.12 16.79
CA ALA A 692 15.17 -31.12 16.56
C ALA A 692 14.39 -30.62 17.79
N MET A 693 14.70 -31.16 18.97
CA MET A 693 13.97 -30.82 20.19
C MET A 693 14.24 -29.39 20.68
N ILE A 694 15.48 -28.90 20.58
CA ILE A 694 15.81 -27.49 20.89
C ILE A 694 15.17 -26.55 19.89
N ALA A 695 15.07 -26.93 18.61
CA ALA A 695 14.38 -26.15 17.58
C ALA A 695 12.85 -26.13 17.81
N ILE A 696 12.24 -27.25 18.18
CA ILE A 696 10.82 -27.33 18.57
C ILE A 696 10.54 -26.45 19.80
N HIS A 697 11.48 -26.35 20.73
CA HIS A 697 11.35 -25.40 21.85
C HIS A 697 11.25 -23.95 21.38
N LEU A 698 11.94 -23.54 20.29
CA LEU A 698 11.73 -22.22 19.69
C LEU A 698 10.28 -22.07 19.19
N ILE A 699 9.72 -23.07 18.53
CA ILE A 699 8.33 -23.02 18.04
C ILE A 699 7.37 -22.79 19.22
N TYR A 700 7.57 -23.52 20.34
CA TYR A 700 6.82 -23.29 21.57
C TYR A 700 6.93 -21.84 22.06
N ARG A 701 8.11 -21.25 22.07
CA ARG A 701 8.33 -19.85 22.47
C ARG A 701 7.63 -18.85 21.54
N ILE A 702 7.67 -19.08 20.23
CA ILE A 702 7.00 -18.24 19.24
C ILE A 702 5.47 -18.35 19.36
N TYR A 703 4.98 -19.53 19.75
CA TYR A 703 3.55 -19.79 19.97
C TYR A 703 3.05 -19.40 21.36
N SER A 704 3.94 -18.95 22.26
CA SER A 704 3.55 -18.48 23.60
C SER A 704 2.92 -17.07 23.53
N PRO A 705 1.82 -16.81 24.29
CA PRO A 705 1.04 -17.75 25.12
C PRO A 705 0.28 -18.77 24.27
N VAL A 706 0.30 -20.02 24.70
CA VAL A 706 -0.31 -21.13 23.95
C VAL A 706 -1.83 -21.10 24.10
N ASN A 707 -2.55 -20.96 22.99
CA ASN A 707 -3.99 -21.18 22.91
C ASN A 707 -4.29 -22.60 22.37
N TRP A 708 -5.57 -22.98 22.27
CA TRP A 708 -5.94 -24.32 21.80
C TRP A 708 -5.41 -24.65 20.40
N TYR A 709 -5.44 -23.66 19.47
CA TYR A 709 -4.95 -23.80 18.09
C TYR A 709 -3.44 -24.02 18.06
N ARG A 710 -2.69 -23.16 18.76
CA ARG A 710 -1.24 -23.23 18.87
C ARG A 710 -0.80 -24.57 19.53
N GLY A 711 -1.50 -24.97 20.59
CA GLY A 711 -1.26 -26.26 21.24
C GLY A 711 -1.53 -27.45 20.32
N PHE A 712 -2.61 -27.40 19.54
CA PHE A 712 -2.94 -28.42 18.54
C PHE A 712 -1.85 -28.52 17.48
N VAL A 713 -1.39 -27.39 16.91
CA VAL A 713 -0.30 -27.37 15.91
C VAL A 713 1.00 -27.93 16.50
N LEU A 714 1.40 -27.53 17.72
CA LEU A 714 2.60 -28.05 18.38
C LEU A 714 2.52 -29.57 18.58
N ILE A 715 1.38 -30.10 19.02
CA ILE A 715 1.19 -31.54 19.23
C ILE A 715 1.29 -32.30 17.90
N ILE A 716 0.64 -31.83 16.85
CA ILE A 716 0.74 -32.43 15.52
C ILE A 716 2.17 -32.40 14.99
N ASP A 717 2.87 -31.28 15.20
CA ASP A 717 4.24 -31.11 14.75
C ASP A 717 5.18 -32.14 15.42
N VAL A 718 5.12 -32.25 16.74
CA VAL A 718 5.93 -33.21 17.50
C VAL A 718 5.58 -34.65 17.15
N ILE A 719 4.28 -35.00 17.09
CA ILE A 719 3.85 -36.35 16.73
C ILE A 719 4.25 -36.67 15.28
N GLY A 720 4.05 -35.71 14.37
CA GLY A 720 4.45 -35.86 12.97
C GLY A 720 5.95 -36.09 12.80
N PHE A 721 6.77 -35.32 13.54
CA PHE A 721 8.22 -35.51 13.57
C PHE A 721 8.61 -36.93 14.05
N ILE A 722 8.02 -37.39 15.16
CA ILE A 722 8.29 -38.73 15.71
C ILE A 722 7.90 -39.83 14.70
N ILE A 723 6.69 -39.74 14.13
CA ILE A 723 6.21 -40.70 13.14
C ILE A 723 7.09 -40.72 11.90
N ALA A 724 7.43 -39.54 11.33
CA ALA A 724 8.26 -39.44 10.17
C ALA A 724 9.69 -39.98 10.43
N THR A 725 10.28 -39.61 11.57
CA THR A 725 11.59 -40.14 11.97
C THR A 725 11.55 -41.67 12.11
N ARG A 726 10.48 -42.25 12.67
CA ARG A 726 10.34 -43.70 12.80
C ARG A 726 10.13 -44.40 11.44
N LEU A 727 9.39 -43.77 10.55
CA LEU A 727 9.11 -44.31 9.20
C LEU A 727 10.37 -44.35 8.33
N PHE A 728 11.20 -43.31 8.43
CA PHE A 728 12.38 -43.12 7.61
C PHE A 728 13.69 -43.40 8.36
N TRP A 729 13.66 -44.20 9.43
CA TRP A 729 14.80 -44.44 10.33
C TRP A 729 16.08 -44.87 9.59
N ASP A 730 15.96 -45.83 8.67
CA ASP A 730 17.11 -46.35 7.92
C ASP A 730 17.64 -45.31 6.89
N TRP A 731 16.74 -44.51 6.30
CA TRP A 731 17.11 -43.46 5.36
C TRP A 731 17.80 -42.28 6.08
N LEU A 732 17.47 -42.09 7.34
CA LEU A 732 18.09 -41.08 8.20
C LEU A 732 19.46 -41.58 8.73
N GLN A 733 19.83 -42.82 8.51
CA GLN A 733 21.07 -43.44 8.96
C GLN A 733 21.27 -43.28 10.48
N LEU A 734 20.21 -43.44 11.26
CA LEU A 734 20.23 -43.30 12.72
C LEU A 734 20.70 -44.58 13.39
N ALA A 735 21.51 -44.46 14.45
CA ALA A 735 21.87 -45.59 15.30
C ALA A 735 20.67 -46.15 16.05
N PRO A 736 20.63 -47.44 16.36
CA PRO A 736 19.56 -48.02 17.19
C PRO A 736 19.45 -47.28 18.52
N MET A 737 18.23 -46.91 18.93
CA MET A 737 18.01 -46.16 20.14
C MET A 737 18.24 -47.06 21.36
N THR A 738 19.32 -46.81 22.07
CA THR A 738 19.64 -47.45 23.38
C THR A 738 19.23 -46.53 24.54
N TRP A 739 19.10 -47.08 25.72
CA TRP A 739 18.79 -46.30 26.93
C TRP A 739 19.87 -45.23 27.22
N GLY A 740 21.15 -45.54 26.95
CA GLY A 740 22.26 -44.58 27.10
C GLY A 740 22.12 -43.40 26.11
N LEU A 741 21.83 -43.67 24.83
CA LEU A 741 21.61 -42.60 23.86
C LEU A 741 20.43 -41.71 24.25
N PHE A 742 19.32 -42.30 24.72
CA PHE A 742 18.18 -41.54 25.21
C PHE A 742 18.54 -40.63 26.40
N GLN A 743 19.36 -41.11 27.34
CA GLN A 743 19.84 -40.30 28.45
C GLN A 743 20.68 -39.11 27.96
N TYR A 744 21.63 -39.33 27.05
CA TYR A 744 22.46 -38.24 26.50
C TYR A 744 21.58 -37.20 25.75
N ILE A 745 20.65 -37.66 24.92
CA ILE A 745 19.71 -36.75 24.23
C ILE A 745 18.94 -35.92 25.26
N SER A 746 18.39 -36.55 26.30
CA SER A 746 17.61 -35.85 27.32
C SER A 746 18.42 -34.80 28.07
N ILE A 747 19.66 -35.13 28.46
CA ILE A 747 20.56 -34.19 29.14
C ILE A 747 20.87 -32.97 28.26
N ILE A 748 21.19 -33.23 27.00
CA ILE A 748 21.53 -32.15 26.04
C ILE A 748 20.33 -31.26 25.75
N VAL A 749 19.15 -31.85 25.54
CA VAL A 749 17.90 -31.11 25.32
C VAL A 749 17.57 -30.23 26.51
N ILE A 750 17.58 -30.78 27.73
CA ILE A 750 17.31 -30.00 28.94
C ILE A 750 18.36 -28.89 29.11
N GLY A 751 19.65 -29.22 28.98
CA GLY A 751 20.73 -28.25 29.05
C GLY A 751 20.62 -27.17 28.00
N GLY A 752 20.29 -27.53 26.72
CA GLY A 752 20.07 -26.62 25.65
C GLY A 752 18.88 -25.67 25.86
N ILE A 753 17.76 -26.18 26.40
CA ILE A 753 16.59 -25.36 26.77
C ILE A 753 16.95 -24.36 27.88
N ILE A 754 17.63 -24.80 28.93
CA ILE A 754 18.10 -23.93 30.00
C ILE A 754 19.03 -22.84 29.43
N LEU A 755 20.00 -23.24 28.62
CA LEU A 755 20.94 -22.32 28.00
C LEU A 755 20.26 -21.31 27.09
N SER A 756 19.31 -21.75 26.23
CA SER A 756 18.52 -20.85 25.37
C SER A 756 17.73 -19.83 26.19
N THR A 757 17.19 -20.26 27.35
CA THR A 757 16.43 -19.39 28.26
C THR A 757 17.33 -18.33 28.91
N ILE A 758 18.52 -18.73 29.35
CA ILE A 758 19.53 -17.82 29.90
C ILE A 758 19.97 -16.78 28.84
N ILE A 759 20.35 -17.24 27.66
CA ILE A 759 20.77 -16.35 26.56
C ILE A 759 19.63 -15.39 26.21
N SER A 760 18.40 -15.91 26.15
CA SER A 760 17.21 -15.09 25.88
C SER A 760 17.01 -13.98 26.92
N TYR A 761 17.22 -14.30 28.22
CA TYR A 761 17.13 -13.30 29.27
C TYR A 761 18.13 -12.15 29.08
N PHE A 762 19.38 -12.45 28.75
CA PHE A 762 20.40 -11.42 28.48
C PHE A 762 20.12 -10.61 27.22
N ILE A 763 19.71 -11.26 26.11
CA ILE A 763 19.37 -10.57 24.87
C ILE A 763 18.16 -9.65 25.08
N ASN A 764 17.10 -10.12 25.77
CA ASN A 764 15.95 -9.31 26.07
C ASN A 764 16.32 -8.08 26.89
N ARG A 765 17.10 -8.26 27.95
CA ARG A 765 17.56 -7.15 28.80
C ARG A 765 18.40 -6.13 28.04
N TYR A 766 19.23 -6.57 27.10
CA TYR A 766 20.03 -5.67 26.24
C TYR A 766 19.14 -4.88 25.26
N LEU A 767 18.24 -5.58 24.57
CA LEU A 767 17.36 -4.95 23.56
C LEU A 767 16.33 -4.01 24.21
N ASP A 768 15.79 -4.36 25.39
CA ASP A 768 14.82 -3.53 26.10
C ASP A 768 15.48 -2.25 26.66
N LYS A 769 16.77 -2.30 27.03
CA LYS A 769 17.51 -1.11 27.45
C LYS A 769 17.71 -0.12 26.30
N ASP A 770 18.01 -0.62 25.10
CA ASP A 770 18.18 0.22 23.88
C ASP A 770 16.86 0.90 23.46
N ILE A 771 15.70 0.30 23.78
CA ILE A 771 14.38 0.91 23.56
C ILE A 771 14.10 2.02 24.57
N ALA A 772 14.52 1.85 25.82
CA ALA A 772 14.30 2.86 26.87
C ALA A 772 15.19 4.10 26.72
N GLU A 773 16.31 3.97 26.01
CA GLU A 773 17.28 5.07 25.76
C GLU A 773 16.97 5.84 24.45
N ARG A 774 16.04 5.37 23.61
CA ARG A 774 15.55 6.04 22.39
C ARG A 774 14.18 6.69 22.63
#